data_fea91d6b8b0513e76ea592be34dfe998
#
_entry.id   fea91d6b8b0513e76ea592be34dfe998
#
_cell.length_a   1.000
_cell.length_b   1.000
_cell.length_c   1.000
_cell.angle_alpha   90.00
_cell.angle_beta   90.00
_cell.angle_gamma   90.00
#
_symmetry.space_group_name_H-M   'P 1'
#
loop_
_entity.id
_entity.type
_entity.pdbx_description
1 polymer ?
#
loop_
_entity_poly.entity_id
_entity_poly.type
_entity_poly.pdbx_seq_one_letter_code
_entity_poly.pdbx_strand_id
1 'polypeptide(L)'
;MAQVVLGSVGAAVAGPAGRLIGAVAGRALDDALVGALTPAREGPRVDGLRLTSAAEGAGLPFAIGRNRVGGQVIWAAQFRERRLERGGGKGGPAQRDYAYSLSFAVALCEGPVDGVGRIWADNQPMDLTGVSWRLHRGDEGQGPDPLIAAVEGAAPAYRGVAYLVFEDLPLAVWANRPPMISAEVFRRPAGDGADLEGRISGVCLIPGAGEFTLATTPVLRRTGLTTVEAENVHAADGRPDLIVSLEQLEAQCPNLTRVNLVVGWFGDSLEAGACRIRPGVERRDKATEPLDWSVAGETRATAHVVSQVEGRPAYGGTPSDDTVRQAVAELKRRGLEVVLYPFLFMDGDGYPWRGRITADDPTMAAADIAAFFDGPEGFDRFILHHAALAAETGADGLLIGSEMRGLTTSRATDGSYPAVARLQALAAAARAVVGPGPALSYAADWSEYFGHQTADGDRLFHLDPLWADPALDHVAIDWYPPMGDWRDGDDHLDALAGYPGPADPAYLAAQIAGGEGFDWYYADAAARTAQVRTPIVDTGQGEDWVFRPKDLAGWWGNPHHDRVGGGRSPTPTAWVPGMKPVRLTEIGCAAVDRGGNAPNLFQDPKSSESAAPPFSLGGRDDRMQRRLLRALYDSLEDRARNPLSPVYRGPMIAGAEVWCWDARPYPAFPALTDVWADAPQWRSGHWLNGRLTGEAVDLIRAV
;
A
#
# COMPACT_ATOMS: atom_id res chain seq x y z
N MET A 1 40.93 -47.93 -24.89
CA MET A 1 42.29 -48.54 -24.79
C MET A 1 42.75 -48.57 -23.34
N ALA A 2 42.68 -47.54 -22.58
CA ALA A 2 43.05 -47.55 -21.17
C ALA A 2 42.22 -48.50 -20.31
N GLN A 3 40.96 -48.74 -20.64
CA GLN A 3 40.10 -49.72 -19.97
C GLN A 3 40.63 -51.14 -20.06
N VAL A 4 41.16 -51.55 -21.21
CA VAL A 4 41.71 -52.88 -21.42
C VAL A 4 43.06 -53.05 -20.73
N VAL A 5 43.91 -52.06 -20.83
CA VAL A 5 45.27 -52.07 -20.23
C VAL A 5 45.17 -52.07 -18.70
N LEU A 6 44.44 -51.12 -18.11
CA LEU A 6 44.29 -51.04 -16.67
C LEU A 6 43.47 -52.19 -16.08
N GLY A 7 42.51 -52.75 -16.83
CA GLY A 7 41.82 -53.94 -16.44
C GLY A 7 42.71 -55.18 -16.39
N SER A 8 43.68 -55.31 -17.34
CA SER A 8 44.67 -56.39 -17.37
C SER A 8 45.71 -56.25 -16.25
N VAL A 9 46.20 -55.07 -16.01
CA VAL A 9 47.12 -54.77 -14.88
C VAL A 9 46.43 -54.99 -13.52
N GLY A 10 45.20 -54.55 -13.36
CA GLY A 10 44.41 -54.77 -12.16
C GLY A 10 44.16 -56.29 -11.88
N ALA A 11 43.90 -57.06 -12.94
CA ALA A 11 43.78 -58.52 -12.83
C ALA A 11 45.06 -59.22 -12.37
N ALA A 12 46.20 -58.70 -12.81
CA ALA A 12 47.50 -59.25 -12.44
C ALA A 12 47.89 -58.94 -10.98
N VAL A 13 47.39 -57.86 -10.42
CA VAL A 13 47.74 -57.40 -9.05
C VAL A 13 46.74 -57.85 -7.98
N ALA A 14 45.45 -57.97 -8.27
CA ALA A 14 44.39 -58.21 -7.29
C ALA A 14 43.25 -59.09 -7.82
N GLY A 15 43.54 -59.92 -8.83
CA GLY A 15 42.60 -60.90 -9.38
C GLY A 15 41.32 -60.29 -9.99
N PRO A 16 40.16 -60.99 -9.91
CA PRO A 16 38.93 -60.57 -10.54
C PRO A 16 38.44 -59.20 -10.06
N ALA A 17 38.61 -58.88 -8.78
CA ALA A 17 38.23 -57.58 -8.21
C ALA A 17 39.13 -56.43 -8.72
N GLY A 18 40.44 -56.71 -8.82
CA GLY A 18 41.38 -55.73 -9.38
C GLY A 18 41.16 -55.48 -10.88
N ARG A 19 40.68 -56.52 -11.63
CA ARG A 19 40.28 -56.32 -13.01
C ARG A 19 39.08 -55.42 -13.19
N LEU A 20 38.11 -55.53 -12.29
CA LEU A 20 36.92 -54.66 -12.32
C LEU A 20 37.27 -53.19 -12.00
N ILE A 21 38.06 -52.99 -10.96
CA ILE A 21 38.52 -51.66 -10.56
C ILE A 21 39.42 -51.03 -11.64
N GLY A 22 40.36 -51.80 -12.21
CA GLY A 22 41.20 -51.30 -13.29
C GLY A 22 40.45 -51.02 -14.59
N ALA A 23 39.40 -51.82 -14.90
CA ALA A 23 38.53 -51.54 -16.06
C ALA A 23 37.67 -50.29 -15.87
N VAL A 24 37.17 -50.05 -14.67
CA VAL A 24 36.39 -48.83 -14.36
C VAL A 24 37.29 -47.59 -14.42
N ALA A 25 38.48 -47.65 -13.83
CA ALA A 25 39.44 -46.53 -13.92
C ALA A 25 39.93 -46.29 -15.36
N GLY A 26 40.13 -47.35 -16.13
CA GLY A 26 40.51 -47.27 -17.55
C GLY A 26 39.42 -46.67 -18.42
N ARG A 27 38.17 -47.01 -18.12
CA ARG A 27 37.00 -46.43 -18.83
C ARG A 27 36.86 -44.93 -18.55
N ALA A 28 37.05 -44.51 -17.29
CA ALA A 28 37.03 -43.11 -16.94
C ALA A 28 38.14 -42.28 -17.64
N LEU A 29 39.31 -42.88 -17.83
CA LEU A 29 40.41 -42.32 -18.59
C LEU A 29 40.14 -42.28 -20.11
N ASP A 30 39.58 -43.32 -20.69
CA ASP A 30 39.19 -43.34 -22.10
C ASP A 30 38.08 -42.31 -22.38
N ASP A 31 37.06 -42.20 -21.50
CA ASP A 31 35.98 -41.23 -21.61
C ASP A 31 36.49 -39.79 -21.49
N ALA A 32 37.45 -39.53 -20.59
CA ALA A 32 38.09 -38.21 -20.45
C ALA A 32 38.95 -37.86 -21.67
N LEU A 33 39.66 -38.82 -22.24
CA LEU A 33 40.50 -38.59 -23.42
C LEU A 33 39.67 -38.39 -24.69
N VAL A 34 38.57 -39.12 -24.86
CA VAL A 34 37.63 -38.93 -25.98
C VAL A 34 36.93 -37.60 -25.86
N GLY A 35 36.50 -37.19 -24.64
CA GLY A 35 35.89 -35.88 -24.40
C GLY A 35 36.85 -34.74 -24.71
N ALA A 36 38.14 -34.89 -24.38
CA ALA A 36 39.17 -33.87 -24.67
C ALA A 36 39.56 -33.77 -26.16
N LEU A 37 39.40 -34.84 -26.94
CA LEU A 37 39.74 -34.92 -28.37
C LEU A 37 38.58 -34.65 -29.30
N THR A 38 37.34 -34.61 -28.79
CA THR A 38 36.13 -34.34 -29.58
C THR A 38 35.92 -32.83 -29.69
N PRO A 39 35.86 -32.24 -30.91
CA PRO A 39 35.54 -30.83 -31.04
C PRO A 39 34.24 -30.48 -30.38
N ALA A 40 34.18 -29.37 -29.61
CA ALA A 40 32.96 -28.90 -29.01
C ALA A 40 31.93 -28.57 -30.11
N ARG A 41 30.66 -29.00 -29.89
CA ARG A 41 29.58 -28.56 -30.77
C ARG A 41 29.31 -27.09 -30.55
N GLU A 42 29.35 -26.32 -31.64
CA GLU A 42 29.02 -24.89 -31.64
C GLU A 42 27.51 -24.73 -31.86
N GLY A 43 26.85 -23.95 -30.95
CA GLY A 43 25.48 -23.52 -31.14
C GLY A 43 25.38 -22.42 -32.23
N PRO A 44 24.17 -22.04 -32.65
CA PRO A 44 23.96 -21.00 -33.66
C PRO A 44 24.53 -19.68 -33.21
N ARG A 45 25.25 -19.00 -34.11
CA ARG A 45 25.79 -17.63 -33.95
C ARG A 45 24.90 -16.64 -34.68
N VAL A 46 24.82 -15.43 -34.15
CA VAL A 46 24.13 -14.29 -34.79
C VAL A 46 25.14 -13.61 -35.76
N ASP A 47 24.85 -13.61 -37.06
CA ASP A 47 25.72 -13.05 -38.08
C ASP A 47 25.65 -11.51 -38.18
N GLY A 48 24.71 -10.87 -37.47
CA GLY A 48 24.57 -9.41 -37.43
C GLY A 48 23.36 -8.94 -36.64
N LEU A 49 23.51 -7.75 -36.06
CA LEU A 49 22.45 -7.09 -35.32
C LEU A 49 21.47 -6.42 -36.30
N ARG A 50 20.16 -6.76 -36.21
CA ARG A 50 19.09 -6.07 -36.94
C ARG A 50 18.21 -5.34 -35.96
N LEU A 51 18.16 -4.01 -36.06
CA LEU A 51 17.25 -3.14 -35.28
C LEU A 51 15.97 -2.93 -36.08
N THR A 52 14.83 -3.28 -35.52
CA THR A 52 13.55 -3.27 -36.21
C THR A 52 12.76 -1.98 -36.05
N SER A 53 13.22 -1.04 -35.21
CA SER A 53 12.52 0.21 -34.88
C SER A 53 13.48 1.43 -34.83
N ALA A 54 14.36 1.55 -35.78
CA ALA A 54 15.22 2.73 -35.94
C ALA A 54 14.96 3.31 -37.35
N ALA A 55 14.25 4.42 -37.44
CA ALA A 55 13.98 5.13 -38.67
C ALA A 55 14.33 6.62 -38.50
N GLU A 56 15.33 7.10 -39.24
CA GLU A 56 15.64 8.53 -39.28
C GLU A 56 14.45 9.33 -39.82
N GLY A 57 14.07 10.43 -39.14
CA GLY A 57 12.97 11.28 -39.52
C GLY A 57 11.58 10.77 -39.09
N ALA A 58 11.50 9.65 -38.36
CA ALA A 58 10.24 9.25 -37.75
C ALA A 58 9.81 10.22 -36.64
N GLY A 59 8.51 10.62 -36.65
CA GLY A 59 7.96 11.53 -35.65
C GLY A 59 7.91 10.89 -34.27
N LEU A 60 8.26 11.64 -33.22
CA LEU A 60 8.00 11.26 -31.85
C LEU A 60 6.58 11.68 -31.44
N PRO A 61 5.83 10.83 -30.75
CA PRO A 61 4.49 11.21 -30.29
C PRO A 61 4.56 12.25 -29.17
N PHE A 62 3.53 13.07 -29.06
CA PHE A 62 3.24 13.88 -27.87
C PHE A 62 2.16 13.18 -27.06
N ALA A 63 2.51 12.72 -25.86
CA ALA A 63 1.60 11.97 -24.99
C ALA A 63 1.10 12.85 -23.85
N ILE A 64 -0.21 12.82 -23.54
CA ILE A 64 -0.84 13.49 -22.39
C ILE A 64 -1.62 12.43 -21.61
N GLY A 65 -1.54 12.50 -20.27
CA GLY A 65 -2.14 11.52 -19.39
C GLY A 65 -1.30 10.25 -19.33
N ARG A 66 -1.95 9.10 -19.29
CA ARG A 66 -1.35 7.78 -19.23
C ARG A 66 -1.51 7.07 -20.56
N ASN A 67 -0.40 6.85 -21.28
CA ASN A 67 -0.45 6.25 -22.61
C ASN A 67 0.66 5.22 -22.80
N ARG A 68 0.37 4.14 -23.49
CA ARG A 68 1.39 3.23 -23.98
C ARG A 68 1.93 3.75 -25.33
N VAL A 69 3.22 4.03 -25.40
CA VAL A 69 3.89 4.53 -26.61
C VAL A 69 4.93 3.52 -27.11
N GLY A 70 5.04 3.38 -28.41
CA GLY A 70 6.07 2.59 -29.07
C GLY A 70 7.40 3.31 -29.04
N GLY A 71 8.50 2.60 -28.76
CA GLY A 71 9.82 3.17 -28.70
C GLY A 71 10.56 3.10 -30.03
N GLN A 72 11.46 4.07 -30.28
CA GLN A 72 12.37 4.09 -31.40
C GLN A 72 13.81 4.03 -30.90
N VAL A 73 14.62 3.13 -31.43
CA VAL A 73 16.03 3.03 -31.07
C VAL A 73 16.77 4.24 -31.63
N ILE A 74 17.36 5.05 -30.74
CA ILE A 74 18.14 6.25 -31.07
C ILE A 74 19.64 6.06 -30.91
N TRP A 75 20.03 5.03 -30.16
CA TRP A 75 21.44 4.68 -29.97
C TRP A 75 21.55 3.19 -29.63
N ALA A 76 22.61 2.53 -30.10
CA ALA A 76 22.93 1.16 -29.73
C ALA A 76 24.45 0.94 -29.85
N ALA A 77 25.02 0.30 -28.83
CA ALA A 77 26.43 -0.04 -28.77
C ALA A 77 26.67 -1.27 -27.89
N GLN A 78 27.95 -1.69 -27.81
CA GLN A 78 28.36 -2.77 -26.92
C GLN A 78 27.59 -4.08 -27.13
N PHE A 79 27.38 -4.49 -28.40
CA PHE A 79 26.92 -5.85 -28.68
C PHE A 79 28.01 -6.82 -28.26
N ARG A 80 27.76 -7.58 -27.20
CA ARG A 80 28.71 -8.48 -26.58
C ARG A 80 28.28 -9.92 -26.77
N GLU A 81 29.23 -10.77 -27.23
CA GLU A 81 29.09 -12.22 -27.26
C GLU A 81 29.79 -12.82 -26.04
N ARG A 82 29.09 -13.62 -25.25
CA ARG A 82 29.65 -14.40 -24.16
C ARG A 82 29.52 -15.87 -24.48
N ARG A 83 30.65 -16.55 -24.54
CA ARG A 83 30.71 -18.00 -24.75
C ARG A 83 30.36 -18.70 -23.43
N LEU A 84 29.38 -19.60 -23.48
CA LEU A 84 28.98 -20.46 -22.40
C LEU A 84 29.44 -21.88 -22.69
N GLU A 85 30.33 -22.42 -21.85
CA GLU A 85 30.73 -23.83 -21.97
C GLU A 85 29.89 -24.66 -21.00
N ARG A 86 29.03 -25.50 -21.53
CA ARG A 86 28.36 -26.54 -20.75
C ARG A 86 29.19 -27.80 -20.84
N GLY A 87 29.69 -28.28 -19.70
CA GLY A 87 30.40 -29.56 -19.62
C GLY A 87 29.55 -30.68 -20.15
N GLY A 88 30.05 -31.43 -21.10
CA GLY A 88 29.40 -32.69 -21.52
C GLY A 88 29.29 -33.61 -20.30
N GLY A 89 28.09 -34.13 -20.01
CA GLY A 89 27.91 -35.17 -18.99
C GLY A 89 28.83 -36.35 -19.30
N LYS A 90 29.17 -37.19 -18.29
CA LYS A 90 30.12 -38.31 -18.32
C LYS A 90 30.52 -38.80 -19.73
N GLY A 91 31.59 -38.20 -20.30
CA GLY A 91 32.17 -38.66 -21.59
C GLY A 91 31.57 -38.10 -22.88
N GLY A 92 30.66 -37.08 -22.79
CA GLY A 92 30.14 -36.40 -23.98
C GLY A 92 30.98 -35.15 -24.38
N PRO A 93 30.92 -34.70 -25.66
CA PRO A 93 31.62 -33.51 -26.10
C PRO A 93 31.06 -32.30 -25.37
N ALA A 94 31.90 -31.32 -25.01
CA ALA A 94 31.47 -30.06 -24.46
C ALA A 94 30.58 -29.33 -25.48
N GLN A 95 29.47 -28.78 -25.01
CA GLN A 95 28.60 -27.92 -25.81
C GLN A 95 28.99 -26.47 -25.57
N ARG A 96 29.19 -25.74 -26.65
CA ARG A 96 29.44 -24.28 -26.64
C ARG A 96 28.19 -23.57 -27.10
N ASP A 97 27.55 -22.87 -26.16
CA ASP A 97 26.45 -21.98 -26.46
C ASP A 97 26.94 -20.54 -26.39
N TYR A 98 26.24 -19.62 -27.06
CA TYR A 98 26.55 -18.20 -27.06
C TYR A 98 25.39 -17.43 -26.48
N ALA A 99 25.68 -16.58 -25.50
CA ALA A 99 24.76 -15.60 -24.97
C ALA A 99 25.15 -14.21 -25.49
N TYR A 100 24.16 -13.42 -25.83
CA TYR A 100 24.36 -12.07 -26.37
C TYR A 100 23.71 -11.06 -25.45
N SER A 101 24.32 -9.88 -25.32
CA SER A 101 23.76 -8.72 -24.68
C SER A 101 23.99 -7.47 -25.51
N LEU A 102 23.16 -6.43 -25.29
CA LEU A 102 23.21 -5.18 -26.01
C LEU A 102 22.91 -4.03 -25.06
N SER A 103 23.66 -2.93 -25.22
CA SER A 103 23.31 -1.63 -24.64
C SER A 103 22.68 -0.75 -25.71
N PHE A 104 21.49 -0.18 -25.41
CA PHE A 104 20.77 0.65 -26.39
C PHE A 104 19.85 1.66 -25.71
N ALA A 105 19.57 2.76 -26.43
CA ALA A 105 18.64 3.78 -26.00
C ALA A 105 17.42 3.84 -26.90
N VAL A 106 16.25 4.04 -26.30
CA VAL A 106 14.94 4.02 -26.97
C VAL A 106 14.20 5.32 -26.66
N ALA A 107 14.01 6.18 -27.66
CA ALA A 107 13.15 7.36 -27.54
C ALA A 107 11.68 6.92 -27.46
N LEU A 108 10.93 7.54 -26.57
CA LEU A 108 9.53 7.25 -26.33
C LEU A 108 8.60 8.33 -26.90
N CYS A 109 8.79 9.56 -26.47
CA CYS A 109 7.92 10.68 -26.85
C CYS A 109 8.62 12.02 -26.62
N GLU A 110 8.00 13.10 -27.05
CA GLU A 110 8.42 14.45 -26.65
C GLU A 110 8.35 14.60 -25.13
N GLY A 111 9.39 15.18 -24.52
CA GLY A 111 9.48 15.46 -23.09
C GLY A 111 8.98 16.86 -22.72
N PRO A 112 9.00 17.23 -21.43
CA PRO A 112 9.25 16.34 -20.32
C PRO A 112 8.06 15.45 -19.97
N VAL A 113 8.34 14.27 -19.41
CA VAL A 113 7.34 13.34 -18.87
C VAL A 113 7.48 13.25 -17.34
N ASP A 114 6.37 12.97 -16.63
CA ASP A 114 6.42 12.77 -15.19
C ASP A 114 7.07 11.44 -14.80
N GLY A 115 6.92 10.41 -15.67
CA GLY A 115 7.53 9.11 -15.44
C GLY A 115 7.14 8.08 -16.49
N VAL A 116 7.67 6.87 -16.29
CA VAL A 116 7.38 5.68 -17.10
C VAL A 116 6.89 4.59 -16.15
N GLY A 117 5.82 3.92 -16.53
CA GLY A 117 5.27 2.79 -15.84
C GLY A 117 5.76 1.46 -16.41
N ARG A 118 4.82 0.59 -16.79
CA ARG A 118 5.15 -0.71 -17.37
C ARG A 118 5.90 -0.58 -18.67
N ILE A 119 6.87 -1.46 -18.87
CA ILE A 119 7.62 -1.60 -20.11
C ILE A 119 7.27 -2.95 -20.73
N TRP A 120 7.10 -3.00 -22.04
CA TRP A 120 6.87 -4.21 -22.81
C TRP A 120 8.00 -4.43 -23.79
N ALA A 121 8.41 -5.67 -23.91
CA ALA A 121 9.31 -6.18 -24.91
C ALA A 121 8.54 -7.14 -25.83
N ASP A 122 8.47 -6.89 -27.13
CA ASP A 122 7.68 -7.67 -28.11
C ASP A 122 6.20 -7.86 -27.65
N ASN A 123 5.57 -6.82 -27.12
CA ASN A 123 4.21 -6.81 -26.56
C ASN A 123 3.99 -7.64 -25.30
N GLN A 124 4.99 -8.28 -24.75
CA GLN A 124 4.90 -8.94 -23.45
C GLN A 124 5.41 -8.00 -22.35
N PRO A 125 4.77 -7.94 -21.18
CA PRO A 125 5.30 -7.21 -20.02
C PRO A 125 6.73 -7.67 -19.74
N MET A 126 7.64 -6.72 -19.61
CA MET A 126 9.05 -6.99 -19.36
C MET A 126 9.29 -7.15 -17.86
N ASP A 127 9.89 -8.26 -17.46
CA ASP A 127 10.46 -8.40 -16.14
C ASP A 127 11.76 -7.58 -16.08
N LEU A 128 11.77 -6.59 -15.19
CA LEU A 128 12.90 -5.67 -15.01
C LEU A 128 13.85 -6.12 -13.90
N THR A 129 13.58 -7.26 -13.26
CA THR A 129 14.45 -7.80 -12.20
C THR A 129 15.86 -8.07 -12.77
N GLY A 130 16.86 -7.43 -12.19
CA GLY A 130 18.24 -7.56 -12.64
C GLY A 130 18.56 -6.91 -13.99
N VAL A 131 17.63 -6.15 -14.57
CA VAL A 131 17.87 -5.35 -15.78
C VAL A 131 18.37 -3.97 -15.36
N SER A 132 19.55 -3.59 -15.88
CA SER A 132 20.05 -2.21 -15.72
C SER A 132 19.41 -1.31 -16.75
N TRP A 133 18.61 -0.34 -16.30
CA TRP A 133 17.97 0.65 -17.17
C TRP A 133 17.83 2.00 -16.48
N ARG A 134 17.66 3.06 -17.28
CA ARG A 134 17.48 4.44 -16.81
C ARG A 134 16.43 5.16 -17.65
N LEU A 135 15.68 6.05 -17.02
CA LEU A 135 14.76 6.98 -17.67
C LEU A 135 15.40 8.36 -17.74
N HIS A 136 15.43 8.93 -18.93
CA HIS A 136 15.65 10.34 -19.17
C HIS A 136 14.31 10.98 -19.53
N ARG A 137 13.87 11.97 -18.73
CA ARG A 137 12.51 12.51 -18.83
C ARG A 137 12.30 13.49 -19.98
N GLY A 138 13.37 14.01 -20.56
CA GLY A 138 13.29 14.96 -21.66
C GLY A 138 13.13 16.41 -21.22
N ASP A 139 13.55 16.78 -20.01
CA ASP A 139 13.54 18.16 -19.54
C ASP A 139 14.70 18.98 -20.16
N GLU A 140 14.59 20.31 -20.08
CA GLU A 140 15.58 21.24 -20.62
C GLU A 140 16.94 21.19 -19.89
N GLY A 141 16.96 20.75 -18.64
CA GLY A 141 18.16 20.54 -17.85
C GLY A 141 18.86 19.21 -18.08
N GLN A 142 18.24 18.31 -18.87
CA GLN A 142 18.71 16.94 -19.08
C GLN A 142 20.16 16.91 -19.57
N GLY A 143 20.99 16.13 -18.86
CA GLY A 143 22.37 15.83 -19.26
C GLY A 143 22.48 14.60 -20.17
N PRO A 144 23.64 14.38 -20.80
CA PRO A 144 23.92 13.15 -21.53
C PRO A 144 23.86 11.93 -20.62
N ASP A 145 23.38 10.79 -21.15
CA ASP A 145 23.45 9.52 -20.41
C ASP A 145 24.93 9.13 -20.17
N PRO A 146 25.29 8.70 -18.93
CA PRO A 146 26.68 8.39 -18.59
C PRO A 146 27.27 7.26 -19.42
N LEU A 147 26.48 6.25 -19.81
CA LEU A 147 26.96 5.15 -20.65
C LEU A 147 27.22 5.63 -22.09
N ILE A 148 26.27 6.40 -22.66
CA ILE A 148 26.41 6.95 -24.01
C ILE A 148 27.67 7.88 -24.06
N ALA A 149 27.81 8.73 -23.04
CA ALA A 149 28.98 9.62 -22.93
C ALA A 149 30.30 8.84 -22.79
N ALA A 150 30.31 7.74 -22.04
CA ALA A 150 31.49 6.89 -21.87
C ALA A 150 31.90 6.17 -23.18
N VAL A 151 30.93 5.84 -24.04
CA VAL A 151 31.17 5.14 -25.31
C VAL A 151 31.52 6.10 -26.43
N GLU A 152 30.79 7.22 -26.56
CA GLU A 152 30.88 8.14 -27.68
C GLU A 152 31.88 9.31 -27.44
N GLY A 153 32.23 9.56 -26.18
CA GLY A 153 33.01 10.70 -25.75
C GLY A 153 32.24 12.02 -25.72
N ALA A 154 31.69 12.48 -26.84
CA ALA A 154 30.79 13.62 -26.91
C ALA A 154 29.36 13.13 -27.23
N ALA A 155 28.51 13.02 -26.21
CA ALA A 155 27.17 12.50 -26.37
C ALA A 155 26.10 13.60 -26.31
N PRO A 156 25.05 13.52 -27.16
CA PRO A 156 23.91 14.43 -27.06
C PRO A 156 23.11 14.15 -25.77
N ALA A 157 22.57 15.21 -25.18
CA ALA A 157 21.69 15.09 -24.00
C ALA A 157 20.27 14.72 -24.38
N TYR A 158 19.88 14.73 -25.64
CA TYR A 158 18.51 14.49 -26.14
C TYR A 158 17.46 15.30 -25.39
N ARG A 159 17.73 16.58 -25.06
CA ARG A 159 16.77 17.47 -24.44
C ARG A 159 15.49 17.56 -25.25
N GLY A 160 14.35 17.65 -24.58
CA GLY A 160 13.04 17.59 -25.22
C GLY A 160 12.60 16.18 -25.64
N VAL A 161 13.39 15.14 -25.39
CA VAL A 161 13.04 13.75 -25.71
C VAL A 161 13.08 12.88 -24.46
N ALA A 162 11.94 12.26 -24.13
CA ALA A 162 11.89 11.22 -23.10
C ALA A 162 12.39 9.90 -23.68
N TYR A 163 13.41 9.28 -23.07
CA TYR A 163 13.99 8.04 -23.56
C TYR A 163 14.46 7.11 -22.45
N LEU A 164 14.51 5.83 -22.75
CA LEU A 164 15.05 4.77 -21.90
C LEU A 164 16.45 4.37 -22.39
N VAL A 165 17.34 4.06 -21.45
CA VAL A 165 18.61 3.40 -21.73
C VAL A 165 18.62 2.04 -21.07
N PHE A 166 18.89 0.99 -21.84
CA PHE A 166 19.16 -0.35 -21.34
C PHE A 166 20.65 -0.63 -21.42
N GLU A 167 21.24 -1.05 -20.32
CA GLU A 167 22.66 -1.35 -20.25
C GLU A 167 22.88 -2.86 -20.15
N ASP A 168 23.65 -3.39 -21.12
CA ASP A 168 24.03 -4.81 -21.18
C ASP A 168 22.84 -5.79 -21.11
N LEU A 169 21.71 -5.44 -21.75
CA LEU A 169 20.47 -6.24 -21.71
C LEU A 169 20.72 -7.63 -22.32
N PRO A 170 20.48 -8.74 -21.57
CA PRO A 170 20.60 -10.10 -22.11
C PRO A 170 19.54 -10.38 -23.16
N LEU A 171 19.92 -10.86 -24.34
CA LEU A 171 19.02 -11.03 -25.49
C LEU A 171 18.48 -12.47 -25.64
N ALA A 172 18.89 -13.41 -24.80
CA ALA A 172 18.56 -14.83 -24.97
C ALA A 172 17.07 -15.11 -25.02
N VAL A 173 16.26 -14.41 -24.19
CA VAL A 173 14.79 -14.55 -24.13
C VAL A 173 14.09 -14.07 -25.40
N TRP A 174 14.74 -13.25 -26.23
CA TRP A 174 14.22 -12.73 -27.50
C TRP A 174 14.96 -13.30 -28.71
N ALA A 175 15.39 -14.57 -28.62
CA ALA A 175 16.12 -15.28 -29.69
C ALA A 175 17.36 -14.51 -30.17
N ASN A 176 18.09 -13.89 -29.23
CA ASN A 176 19.31 -13.10 -29.46
C ASN A 176 19.14 -11.89 -30.40
N ARG A 177 17.95 -11.29 -30.42
CA ARG A 177 17.68 -10.04 -31.11
C ARG A 177 17.18 -8.96 -30.13
N PRO A 178 17.38 -7.67 -30.42
CA PRO A 178 16.76 -6.61 -29.63
C PRO A 178 15.24 -6.70 -29.74
N PRO A 179 14.51 -6.66 -28.61
CA PRO A 179 13.05 -6.63 -28.64
C PRO A 179 12.51 -5.27 -29.06
N MET A 180 11.29 -5.24 -29.57
CA MET A 180 10.56 -3.99 -29.76
C MET A 180 10.07 -3.49 -28.40
N ILE A 181 10.60 -2.35 -27.95
CA ILE A 181 10.23 -1.74 -26.67
C ILE A 181 9.04 -0.83 -26.87
N SER A 182 8.07 -0.93 -25.97
CA SER A 182 7.05 0.09 -25.73
C SER A 182 6.91 0.32 -24.24
N ALA A 183 6.51 1.52 -23.84
CA ALA A 183 6.41 1.88 -22.45
C ALA A 183 5.15 2.68 -22.16
N GLU A 184 4.64 2.53 -20.96
CA GLU A 184 3.58 3.35 -20.39
C GLU A 184 4.21 4.65 -19.90
N VAL A 185 3.77 5.77 -20.48
CA VAL A 185 4.28 7.10 -20.18
C VAL A 185 3.21 7.89 -19.43
N PHE A 186 3.63 8.63 -18.41
CA PHE A 186 2.80 9.55 -17.67
C PHE A 186 3.20 10.98 -17.93
N ARG A 187 2.25 11.81 -18.34
CA ARG A 187 2.40 13.27 -18.41
C ARG A 187 1.12 13.91 -17.90
N ARG A 188 1.22 14.65 -16.84
CA ARG A 188 0.10 15.44 -16.34
C ARG A 188 -0.22 16.53 -17.36
N PRO A 189 -1.51 16.79 -17.65
CA PRO A 189 -1.90 18.00 -18.38
C PRO A 189 -1.36 19.22 -17.64
N ALA A 190 -0.91 20.24 -18.38
CA ALA A 190 -0.60 21.51 -17.74
C ALA A 190 -1.87 22.06 -17.11
N GLY A 191 -1.85 22.27 -15.79
CA GLY A 191 -2.94 22.77 -14.99
C GLY A 191 -2.57 24.09 -14.34
N ASP A 192 -3.56 24.77 -13.80
CA ASP A 192 -3.42 26.06 -13.08
C ASP A 192 -2.99 25.85 -11.60
N GLY A 193 -2.59 24.64 -11.19
CA GLY A 193 -2.28 24.29 -9.80
C GLY A 193 -3.52 23.96 -8.95
N ALA A 194 -4.71 24.10 -9.51
CA ALA A 194 -5.97 23.76 -8.85
C ALA A 194 -6.37 22.29 -9.02
N ASP A 195 -5.50 21.48 -9.61
CA ASP A 195 -5.71 20.02 -9.76
C ASP A 195 -5.61 19.30 -8.42
N LEU A 196 -6.20 18.09 -8.37
CA LEU A 196 -6.22 17.26 -7.15
C LEU A 196 -4.83 17.09 -6.56
N GLU A 197 -3.83 16.80 -7.38
CA GLU A 197 -2.45 16.56 -6.95
C GLU A 197 -1.85 17.76 -6.20
N GLY A 198 -2.17 18.98 -6.64
CA GLY A 198 -1.75 20.22 -5.96
C GLY A 198 -2.49 20.52 -4.67
N ARG A 199 -3.58 19.81 -4.38
CA ARG A 199 -4.41 20.00 -3.16
C ARG A 199 -4.12 19.00 -2.07
N ILE A 200 -3.58 17.83 -2.44
CA ILE A 200 -3.23 16.80 -1.46
C ILE A 200 -2.06 17.29 -0.62
N SER A 201 -2.35 17.58 0.64
CA SER A 201 -1.37 18.03 1.64
C SER A 201 -1.03 16.96 2.66
N GLY A 202 -1.79 15.87 2.73
CA GLY A 202 -1.59 14.76 3.66
C GLY A 202 -1.94 13.41 3.06
N VAL A 203 -1.19 12.37 3.42
CA VAL A 203 -1.44 10.98 3.04
C VAL A 203 -1.18 10.03 4.19
N CYS A 204 -1.87 8.89 4.19
CA CYS A 204 -1.48 7.72 4.99
C CYS A 204 -0.44 6.93 4.20
N LEU A 205 0.76 6.75 4.73
CA LEU A 205 1.82 5.92 4.16
C LEU A 205 1.75 4.53 4.78
N ILE A 206 1.39 3.54 3.97
CA ILE A 206 1.34 2.14 4.39
C ILE A 206 2.64 1.42 4.03
N PRO A 207 3.13 0.50 4.90
CA PRO A 207 4.37 -0.24 4.64
C PRO A 207 4.24 -1.30 3.54
N GLY A 208 3.04 -1.59 3.07
CA GLY A 208 2.79 -2.62 2.05
C GLY A 208 3.14 -4.02 2.53
N ALA A 209 4.34 -4.50 2.24
CA ALA A 209 4.74 -5.90 2.48
C ALA A 209 5.46 -6.16 3.81
N GLY A 210 5.48 -5.21 4.73
CA GLY A 210 5.81 -5.54 6.12
C GLY A 210 7.23 -5.19 6.61
N GLU A 211 7.93 -6.16 7.14
CA GLU A 211 9.01 -6.06 8.14
C GLU A 211 10.13 -5.05 7.87
N PHE A 212 10.54 -4.87 6.60
CA PHE A 212 11.67 -4.02 6.21
C PHE A 212 11.35 -3.02 5.09
N THR A 213 10.12 -2.93 4.62
CA THR A 213 9.75 -2.03 3.52
C THR A 213 10.01 -0.56 3.85
N LEU A 214 9.94 -0.18 5.13
CA LEU A 214 10.23 1.18 5.61
C LEU A 214 11.73 1.49 5.76
N ALA A 215 12.64 0.54 5.49
CA ALA A 215 14.07 0.80 5.56
C ALA A 215 14.54 1.69 4.41
N THR A 216 15.40 2.66 4.74
CA THR A 216 16.05 3.56 3.76
C THR A 216 17.38 3.01 3.24
N THR A 217 17.82 1.89 3.79
CA THR A 217 19.03 1.15 3.39
C THR A 217 18.64 -0.26 2.93
N PRO A 218 19.39 -0.86 1.98
CA PRO A 218 19.12 -2.22 1.55
C PRO A 218 19.18 -3.22 2.71
N VAL A 219 18.16 -4.07 2.81
CA VAL A 219 18.10 -5.20 3.72
C VAL A 219 18.05 -6.47 2.89
N LEU A 220 18.97 -7.39 3.15
CA LEU A 220 19.12 -8.63 2.41
C LEU A 220 18.65 -9.81 3.25
N ARG A 221 17.97 -10.75 2.62
CA ARG A 221 17.55 -12.02 3.19
C ARG A 221 18.41 -13.14 2.64
N ARG A 222 18.91 -14.00 3.50
CA ARG A 222 19.58 -15.24 3.10
C ARG A 222 18.57 -16.38 2.98
N THR A 223 18.52 -16.99 1.81
CA THR A 223 17.73 -18.19 1.55
C THR A 223 18.70 -19.33 1.25
N GLY A 224 18.87 -20.28 2.19
CA GLY A 224 19.85 -21.35 2.10
C GLY A 224 21.30 -20.84 2.27
N LEU A 225 22.26 -21.57 1.67
CA LEU A 225 23.70 -21.28 1.86
C LEU A 225 24.26 -20.25 0.87
N THR A 226 23.58 -19.98 -0.26
CA THR A 226 24.14 -19.23 -1.38
C THR A 226 23.25 -18.16 -1.97
N THR A 227 21.94 -18.18 -1.70
CA THR A 227 20.99 -17.25 -2.29
C THR A 227 20.77 -16.09 -1.35
N VAL A 228 21.03 -14.87 -1.84
CA VAL A 228 20.76 -13.59 -1.14
C VAL A 228 19.73 -12.84 -1.96
N GLU A 229 18.61 -12.49 -1.34
CA GLU A 229 17.51 -11.74 -1.96
C GLU A 229 17.30 -10.43 -1.20
N ALA A 230 16.83 -9.39 -1.87
CA ALA A 230 16.49 -8.14 -1.20
C ALA A 230 15.08 -8.23 -0.56
N GLU A 231 14.95 -7.64 0.62
CA GLU A 231 13.68 -7.46 1.31
C GLU A 231 12.95 -6.17 0.89
N ASN A 232 13.71 -5.15 0.49
CA ASN A 232 13.21 -3.80 0.24
C ASN A 232 13.91 -3.10 -0.94
N VAL A 233 14.41 -3.84 -1.93
CA VAL A 233 15.02 -3.29 -3.14
C VAL A 233 14.46 -4.02 -4.35
N HIS A 234 13.41 -3.46 -4.93
CA HIS A 234 12.71 -4.06 -6.07
C HIS A 234 12.57 -3.08 -7.24
N ALA A 235 12.88 -1.79 -7.02
CA ALA A 235 12.99 -0.83 -8.12
C ALA A 235 14.20 -1.15 -9.00
N ALA A 236 14.06 -0.93 -10.30
CA ALA A 236 15.10 -1.29 -11.28
C ALA A 236 16.40 -0.53 -11.12
N ASP A 237 16.41 0.60 -10.41
CA ASP A 237 17.60 1.40 -10.13
C ASP A 237 18.39 0.90 -8.91
N GLY A 238 17.94 -0.18 -8.26
CA GLY A 238 18.65 -0.81 -7.14
C GLY A 238 18.60 -0.03 -5.83
N ARG A 239 17.74 0.97 -5.72
CA ARG A 239 17.54 1.74 -4.48
C ARG A 239 16.44 1.14 -3.60
N PRO A 240 16.45 1.44 -2.28
CA PRO A 240 15.38 1.01 -1.38
C PRO A 240 13.99 1.48 -1.85
N ASP A 241 13.02 0.59 -1.73
CA ASP A 241 11.66 0.78 -2.21
C ASP A 241 11.02 2.06 -1.65
N LEU A 242 11.16 2.30 -0.34
CA LEU A 242 10.64 3.51 0.31
C LEU A 242 11.18 4.79 -0.33
N ILE A 243 12.49 4.84 -0.63
CA ILE A 243 13.12 6.04 -1.20
C ILE A 243 12.52 6.36 -2.56
N VAL A 244 12.38 5.33 -3.42
CA VAL A 244 11.79 5.49 -4.76
C VAL A 244 10.31 5.86 -4.67
N SER A 245 9.57 5.21 -3.78
CA SER A 245 8.15 5.48 -3.56
C SER A 245 7.90 6.92 -3.05
N LEU A 246 8.73 7.41 -2.13
CA LEU A 246 8.61 8.80 -1.64
C LEU A 246 8.93 9.83 -2.72
N GLU A 247 9.90 9.59 -3.58
CA GLU A 247 10.16 10.46 -4.74
C GLU A 247 8.97 10.49 -5.71
N GLN A 248 8.31 9.34 -5.91
CA GLN A 248 7.09 9.27 -6.71
C GLN A 248 5.94 10.04 -6.04
N LEU A 249 5.81 9.94 -4.72
CA LEU A 249 4.79 10.67 -3.95
C LEU A 249 4.99 12.19 -4.04
N GLU A 250 6.20 12.67 -3.82
CA GLU A 250 6.53 14.10 -3.94
C GLU A 250 6.30 14.64 -5.36
N ALA A 251 6.67 13.85 -6.37
CA ALA A 251 6.40 14.20 -7.76
C ALA A 251 4.89 14.23 -8.08
N GLN A 252 4.11 13.37 -7.46
CA GLN A 252 2.66 13.29 -7.62
C GLN A 252 1.93 14.39 -6.83
N CYS A 253 2.33 14.63 -5.59
CA CYS A 253 1.69 15.54 -4.64
C CYS A 253 2.68 16.65 -4.21
N PRO A 254 2.92 17.68 -5.07
CA PRO A 254 3.98 18.66 -4.85
C PRO A 254 3.76 19.56 -3.62
N ASN A 255 2.56 19.61 -3.08
CA ASN A 255 2.19 20.38 -1.89
C ASN A 255 2.01 19.51 -0.63
N LEU A 256 2.54 18.27 -0.68
CA LEU A 256 2.52 17.37 0.48
C LEU A 256 3.28 17.99 1.65
N THR A 257 2.68 18.02 2.81
CA THR A 257 3.27 18.57 4.06
C THR A 257 3.21 17.58 5.21
N ARG A 258 2.38 16.52 5.10
CA ARG A 258 2.11 15.62 6.22
C ARG A 258 1.95 14.16 5.77
N VAL A 259 2.48 13.25 6.59
CA VAL A 259 2.35 11.81 6.42
C VAL A 259 1.91 11.17 7.72
N ASN A 260 0.79 10.42 7.69
CA ASN A 260 0.43 9.48 8.74
C ASN A 260 1.13 8.15 8.42
N LEU A 261 2.16 7.80 9.18
CA LEU A 261 2.94 6.57 8.98
C LEU A 261 2.27 5.40 9.69
N VAL A 262 1.70 4.49 8.92
CA VAL A 262 0.98 3.31 9.43
C VAL A 262 1.97 2.25 9.90
N VAL A 263 1.80 1.76 11.13
CA VAL A 263 2.60 0.68 11.72
C VAL A 263 1.67 -0.34 12.39
N GLY A 264 1.60 -1.55 11.83
CA GLY A 264 0.61 -2.56 12.24
C GLY A 264 1.12 -3.54 13.29
N TRP A 265 0.30 -3.79 14.32
CA TRP A 265 0.38 -4.96 15.21
C TRP A 265 -0.87 -5.82 15.03
N PHE A 266 -0.90 -7.00 15.65
CA PHE A 266 -1.91 -8.04 15.40
C PHE A 266 -2.67 -8.42 16.66
N GLY A 267 -4.02 -8.34 16.59
CA GLY A 267 -4.94 -8.87 17.58
C GLY A 267 -5.49 -10.23 17.13
N ASP A 268 -5.81 -11.11 18.05
CA ASP A 268 -6.19 -12.50 17.76
C ASP A 268 -7.65 -12.86 18.15
N SER A 269 -8.42 -11.94 18.73
CA SER A 269 -9.80 -12.18 19.12
C SER A 269 -10.67 -10.94 19.00
N LEU A 270 -11.96 -11.14 18.68
CA LEU A 270 -13.00 -10.09 18.75
C LEU A 270 -13.58 -9.92 20.15
N GLU A 271 -13.35 -10.86 21.05
CA GLU A 271 -13.72 -10.74 22.47
C GLU A 271 -12.64 -9.93 23.20
N ALA A 272 -12.98 -8.76 23.70
CA ALA A 272 -12.03 -7.85 24.34
C ALA A 272 -11.22 -8.52 25.45
N GLY A 273 -11.88 -9.27 26.33
CA GLY A 273 -11.23 -9.98 27.45
C GLY A 273 -10.25 -11.09 27.04
N ALA A 274 -10.29 -11.53 25.78
CA ALA A 274 -9.43 -12.59 25.24
C ALA A 274 -8.42 -12.09 24.21
N CYS A 275 -8.56 -10.88 23.69
CA CYS A 275 -7.72 -10.33 22.63
C CYS A 275 -6.31 -10.04 23.13
N ARG A 276 -5.32 -10.62 22.46
CA ARG A 276 -3.89 -10.36 22.69
C ARG A 276 -3.30 -9.60 21.52
N ILE A 277 -2.59 -8.53 21.81
CA ILE A 277 -2.05 -7.61 20.82
C ILE A 277 -0.52 -7.72 20.80
N ARG A 278 0.03 -8.12 19.64
CA ARG A 278 1.44 -8.49 19.52
C ARG A 278 2.02 -8.00 18.20
N PRO A 279 3.32 -7.62 18.16
CA PRO A 279 4.00 -7.45 16.90
C PRO A 279 4.21 -8.82 16.24
N GLY A 280 4.10 -8.87 14.92
CA GLY A 280 4.14 -10.11 14.17
C GLY A 280 5.27 -10.17 13.15
N VAL A 281 5.73 -11.39 12.86
CA VAL A 281 6.68 -11.70 11.79
C VAL A 281 6.05 -12.64 10.78
N GLU A 282 6.47 -12.56 9.54
CA GLU A 282 6.01 -13.47 8.49
C GLU A 282 6.52 -14.91 8.72
N ARG A 283 7.75 -15.04 9.18
CA ARG A 283 8.43 -16.33 9.38
C ARG A 283 9.51 -16.19 10.45
N ARG A 284 9.70 -17.24 11.26
CA ARG A 284 10.76 -17.30 12.28
C ARG A 284 12.14 -17.60 11.71
N ASP A 285 12.22 -18.33 10.63
CA ASP A 285 13.45 -18.82 10.02
C ASP A 285 14.09 -17.84 9.01
N LYS A 286 13.57 -16.62 8.92
CA LYS A 286 14.12 -15.58 8.08
C LYS A 286 15.35 -14.95 8.75
N ALA A 287 16.51 -15.01 8.09
CA ALA A 287 17.73 -14.33 8.51
C ALA A 287 17.98 -13.12 7.60
N THR A 288 18.16 -11.95 8.18
CA THR A 288 18.35 -10.69 7.43
C THR A 288 19.63 -9.98 7.84
N GLU A 289 20.19 -9.14 6.95
CA GLU A 289 21.36 -8.32 7.19
C GLU A 289 21.27 -7.01 6.37
N PRO A 290 21.79 -5.85 6.84
CA PRO A 290 22.46 -5.65 8.12
C PRO A 290 21.51 -5.51 9.31
N LEU A 291 20.17 -5.46 9.07
CA LEU A 291 19.16 -5.29 10.11
C LEU A 291 18.54 -6.64 10.48
N ASP A 292 18.50 -6.90 11.78
CA ASP A 292 17.65 -7.94 12.36
C ASP A 292 16.30 -7.35 12.75
N TRP A 293 15.26 -8.19 12.68
CA TRP A 293 13.94 -7.76 13.11
C TRP A 293 13.83 -7.69 14.63
N SER A 294 13.43 -6.53 15.14
CA SER A 294 13.12 -6.32 16.55
C SER A 294 12.03 -5.27 16.71
N VAL A 295 11.03 -5.54 17.57
CA VAL A 295 9.91 -4.64 17.87
C VAL A 295 9.57 -4.74 19.36
N ALA A 296 9.54 -3.63 20.07
CA ALA A 296 9.16 -3.55 21.50
C ALA A 296 9.95 -4.53 22.41
N GLY A 297 11.22 -4.77 22.08
CA GLY A 297 12.08 -5.70 22.80
C GLY A 297 11.88 -7.17 22.41
N GLU A 298 10.95 -7.49 21.55
CA GLU A 298 10.80 -8.83 20.96
C GLU A 298 11.74 -9.02 19.78
N THR A 299 12.20 -10.23 19.63
CA THR A 299 12.98 -10.68 18.47
C THR A 299 12.13 -11.60 17.60
N ARG A 300 12.60 -11.90 16.40
CA ARG A 300 11.94 -12.86 15.50
C ARG A 300 11.65 -14.22 16.16
N ALA A 301 12.49 -14.66 17.09
CA ALA A 301 12.31 -15.94 17.78
C ALA A 301 11.12 -15.95 18.75
N THR A 302 10.80 -14.80 19.37
CA THR A 302 9.72 -14.65 20.36
C THR A 302 8.43 -14.10 19.78
N ALA A 303 8.50 -13.38 18.67
CA ALA A 303 7.37 -12.71 18.04
C ALA A 303 6.24 -13.66 17.65
N HIS A 304 5.04 -13.10 17.56
CA HIS A 304 3.91 -13.76 16.92
C HIS A 304 4.23 -14.07 15.44
N VAL A 305 3.91 -15.26 14.97
CA VAL A 305 3.98 -15.58 13.54
C VAL A 305 2.60 -15.32 12.95
N VAL A 306 2.54 -14.40 12.00
CA VAL A 306 1.31 -14.08 11.28
C VAL A 306 0.74 -15.34 10.64
N SER A 307 -0.57 -15.51 10.71
CA SER A 307 -1.27 -16.66 10.12
C SER A 307 -1.01 -16.77 8.63
N GLN A 308 -1.25 -17.95 8.07
CA GLN A 308 -1.01 -18.21 6.66
C GLN A 308 -2.29 -18.62 5.96
N VAL A 309 -2.49 -18.11 4.75
CA VAL A 309 -3.52 -18.53 3.82
C VAL A 309 -2.81 -19.09 2.59
N GLU A 310 -3.15 -20.33 2.21
CA GLU A 310 -2.52 -21.03 1.07
C GLU A 310 -0.99 -21.11 1.13
N GLY A 311 -0.44 -21.19 2.35
CA GLY A 311 1.01 -21.30 2.57
C GLY A 311 1.78 -19.98 2.43
N ARG A 312 1.08 -18.83 2.38
CA ARG A 312 1.66 -17.48 2.36
C ARG A 312 1.17 -16.67 3.56
N PRO A 313 1.97 -15.77 4.11
CA PRO A 313 1.54 -14.91 5.23
C PRO A 313 0.31 -14.08 4.87
N ALA A 314 -0.70 -14.10 5.73
CA ALA A 314 -1.95 -13.35 5.54
C ALA A 314 -1.75 -11.83 5.55
N TYR A 315 -0.71 -11.38 6.24
CA TYR A 315 -0.24 -9.99 6.28
C TYR A 315 1.27 -9.96 6.08
N GLY A 316 1.83 -8.83 5.70
CA GLY A 316 3.23 -8.53 5.96
C GLY A 316 3.47 -8.48 7.47
N GLY A 317 4.66 -8.78 7.96
CA GLY A 317 4.97 -8.63 9.38
C GLY A 317 4.96 -7.16 9.82
N THR A 318 5.03 -6.94 11.13
CA THR A 318 5.23 -5.61 11.71
C THR A 318 6.56 -5.02 11.22
N PRO A 319 6.60 -3.77 10.74
CA PRO A 319 7.84 -3.08 10.46
C PRO A 319 8.76 -3.06 11.69
N SER A 320 10.02 -3.46 11.51
CA SER A 320 11.02 -3.41 12.59
C SER A 320 11.17 -1.97 13.12
N ASP A 321 11.36 -1.81 14.42
CA ASP A 321 11.54 -0.49 15.06
C ASP A 321 12.63 0.35 14.36
N ASP A 322 13.73 -0.29 13.94
CA ASP A 322 14.80 0.40 13.22
C ASP A 322 14.34 0.93 11.86
N THR A 323 13.45 0.23 11.17
CA THR A 323 12.91 0.70 9.90
C THR A 323 11.92 1.86 10.09
N VAL A 324 11.15 1.84 11.17
CA VAL A 324 10.28 2.98 11.56
C VAL A 324 11.14 4.21 11.86
N ARG A 325 12.23 4.07 12.62
CA ARG A 325 13.18 5.17 12.88
C ARG A 325 13.76 5.75 11.60
N GLN A 326 14.18 4.88 10.67
CA GLN A 326 14.70 5.30 9.38
C GLN A 326 13.65 6.05 8.56
N ALA A 327 12.42 5.54 8.50
CA ALA A 327 11.33 6.17 7.75
C ALA A 327 10.99 7.56 8.32
N VAL A 328 10.84 7.69 9.65
CA VAL A 328 10.58 9.00 10.29
C VAL A 328 11.71 9.97 9.99
N ALA A 329 12.97 9.56 10.15
CA ALA A 329 14.12 10.41 9.86
C ALA A 329 14.14 10.89 8.39
N GLU A 330 13.82 10.00 7.44
CA GLU A 330 13.79 10.35 6.01
C GLU A 330 12.62 11.30 5.68
N LEU A 331 11.43 11.05 6.23
CA LEU A 331 10.27 11.93 6.05
C LEU A 331 10.54 13.34 6.63
N LYS A 332 11.11 13.41 7.82
CA LYS A 332 11.54 14.68 8.45
C LYS A 332 12.61 15.39 7.64
N ARG A 333 13.59 14.66 7.09
CA ARG A 333 14.64 15.20 6.20
C ARG A 333 14.03 15.84 4.94
N ARG A 334 12.90 15.33 4.47
CA ARG A 334 12.11 15.90 3.36
C ARG A 334 11.25 17.08 3.76
N GLY A 335 11.23 17.46 5.05
CA GLY A 335 10.45 18.58 5.56
C GLY A 335 8.98 18.26 5.83
N LEU A 336 8.62 16.98 5.92
CA LEU A 336 7.26 16.53 6.17
C LEU A 336 6.98 16.42 7.68
N GLU A 337 5.77 16.78 8.09
CA GLU A 337 5.21 16.41 9.39
C GLU A 337 4.91 14.91 9.39
N VAL A 338 5.31 14.23 10.45
CA VAL A 338 5.13 12.78 10.61
C VAL A 338 4.27 12.48 11.82
N VAL A 339 3.16 11.80 11.60
CA VAL A 339 2.31 11.25 12.65
C VAL A 339 2.42 9.75 12.65
N LEU A 340 2.80 9.14 13.76
CA LEU A 340 2.74 7.70 13.89
C LEU A 340 1.28 7.25 14.00
N TYR A 341 0.92 6.28 13.17
CA TYR A 341 -0.41 5.71 13.12
C TYR A 341 -0.36 4.20 13.45
N PRO A 342 -0.34 3.85 14.74
CA PRO A 342 -0.42 2.46 15.17
C PRO A 342 -1.75 1.83 14.72
N PHE A 343 -1.67 0.75 13.95
CA PHE A 343 -2.81 0.13 13.31
C PHE A 343 -3.00 -1.30 13.80
N LEU A 344 -4.16 -1.62 14.36
CA LEU A 344 -4.47 -2.95 14.84
C LEU A 344 -5.11 -3.78 13.72
N PHE A 345 -4.37 -4.79 13.21
CA PHE A 345 -4.88 -5.80 12.30
C PHE A 345 -5.39 -7.00 13.09
N MET A 346 -6.47 -7.64 12.61
CA MET A 346 -7.01 -8.83 13.25
C MET A 346 -6.50 -10.08 12.53
N ASP A 347 -5.58 -10.80 13.18
CA ASP A 347 -5.02 -12.06 12.71
C ASP A 347 -5.75 -13.25 13.37
N GLY A 348 -7.05 -13.32 13.10
CA GLY A 348 -7.97 -14.32 13.59
C GLY A 348 -8.92 -14.82 12.50
N ASP A 349 -9.86 -15.67 12.83
CA ASP A 349 -10.78 -16.29 11.91
C ASP A 349 -11.53 -15.25 11.06
N GLY A 350 -11.35 -15.36 9.73
CA GLY A 350 -11.99 -14.47 8.76
C GLY A 350 -11.38 -13.07 8.70
N TYR A 351 -10.28 -12.80 9.35
CA TYR A 351 -9.57 -11.50 9.31
C TYR A 351 -10.51 -10.29 9.41
N PRO A 352 -11.31 -10.21 10.49
CA PRO A 352 -12.33 -9.19 10.61
C PRO A 352 -11.75 -7.81 10.85
N TRP A 353 -12.60 -6.79 10.71
CA TRP A 353 -12.26 -5.41 11.08
C TRP A 353 -12.16 -5.23 12.60
N ARG A 354 -11.16 -4.48 13.09
CA ARG A 354 -10.94 -4.18 14.52
C ARG A 354 -12.13 -3.50 15.20
N GLY A 355 -12.97 -2.80 14.45
CA GLY A 355 -14.19 -2.16 14.93
C GLY A 355 -15.25 -3.14 15.41
N ARG A 356 -15.04 -4.45 15.23
CA ARG A 356 -15.91 -5.52 15.78
C ARG A 356 -15.44 -6.06 17.12
N ILE A 357 -14.31 -5.60 17.64
CA ILE A 357 -13.89 -5.98 19.01
C ILE A 357 -14.93 -5.43 19.99
N THR A 358 -15.43 -6.26 20.90
CA THR A 358 -16.52 -5.91 21.81
C THR A 358 -16.39 -6.61 23.15
N ALA A 359 -17.09 -6.08 24.15
CA ALA A 359 -17.37 -6.72 25.43
C ALA A 359 -18.90 -6.79 25.59
N ASP A 360 -19.48 -7.91 25.14
CA ASP A 360 -20.94 -8.04 24.97
C ASP A 360 -21.72 -8.21 26.27
N ASP A 361 -21.10 -8.77 27.31
CA ASP A 361 -21.74 -8.92 28.63
C ASP A 361 -21.54 -7.66 29.48
N PRO A 362 -22.58 -6.85 29.70
CA PRO A 362 -22.46 -5.63 30.50
C PRO A 362 -21.95 -5.86 31.93
N THR A 363 -22.10 -7.07 32.47
CA THR A 363 -21.63 -7.41 33.83
C THR A 363 -20.12 -7.64 33.84
N MET A 364 -19.53 -8.02 32.70
CA MET A 364 -18.11 -8.29 32.52
C MET A 364 -17.40 -7.17 31.77
N ALA A 365 -18.13 -6.26 31.13
CA ALA A 365 -17.56 -5.26 30.20
C ALA A 365 -16.40 -4.48 30.79
N ALA A 366 -16.49 -4.04 32.05
CA ALA A 366 -15.37 -3.32 32.66
C ALA A 366 -14.12 -4.19 32.87
N ALA A 367 -14.31 -5.49 33.20
CA ALA A 367 -13.19 -6.43 33.38
C ALA A 367 -12.58 -6.84 32.06
N ASP A 368 -13.39 -7.13 31.05
CA ASP A 368 -12.93 -7.52 29.71
C ASP A 368 -12.20 -6.38 29.02
N ILE A 369 -12.71 -5.15 29.14
CA ILE A 369 -12.04 -3.95 28.63
C ILE A 369 -10.73 -3.69 29.38
N ALA A 370 -10.71 -3.86 30.71
CA ALA A 370 -9.45 -3.76 31.46
C ALA A 370 -8.43 -4.79 30.97
N ALA A 371 -8.84 -6.04 30.73
CA ALA A 371 -7.97 -7.08 30.20
C ALA A 371 -7.44 -6.75 28.79
N PHE A 372 -8.25 -6.12 27.92
CA PHE A 372 -7.84 -5.66 26.59
C PHE A 372 -6.73 -4.61 26.67
N PHE A 373 -6.82 -3.66 27.59
CA PHE A 373 -5.84 -2.59 27.71
C PHE A 373 -4.58 -3.02 28.48
N ASP A 374 -4.74 -3.82 29.53
CA ASP A 374 -3.69 -4.12 30.47
C ASP A 374 -2.76 -5.26 30.02
N GLY A 375 -1.57 -5.32 30.62
CA GLY A 375 -0.66 -6.45 30.51
C GLY A 375 0.34 -6.37 29.37
N PRO A 376 1.19 -7.41 29.24
CA PRO A 376 2.30 -7.44 28.28
C PRO A 376 1.86 -7.65 26.83
N GLU A 377 0.62 -8.06 26.60
CA GLU A 377 0.02 -8.22 25.28
C GLU A 377 -1.25 -7.34 25.14
N GLY A 378 -1.34 -6.27 25.95
CA GLY A 378 -2.47 -5.34 25.97
C GLY A 378 -2.29 -4.13 25.05
N PHE A 379 -3.38 -3.41 24.85
CA PHE A 379 -3.44 -2.24 23.98
C PHE A 379 -2.57 -1.08 24.50
N ASP A 380 -2.46 -0.90 25.83
CA ASP A 380 -1.60 0.13 26.43
C ASP A 380 -0.13 -0.06 26.03
N ARG A 381 0.38 -1.30 26.09
CA ARG A 381 1.74 -1.61 25.63
C ARG A 381 1.95 -1.24 24.15
N PHE A 382 0.97 -1.58 23.31
CA PHE A 382 1.02 -1.29 21.89
C PHE A 382 1.17 0.21 21.62
N ILE A 383 0.30 1.01 22.22
CA ILE A 383 0.31 2.47 22.01
C ILE A 383 1.48 3.15 22.70
N LEU A 384 1.83 2.77 23.93
CA LEU A 384 2.95 3.38 24.67
C LEU A 384 4.31 3.05 24.04
N HIS A 385 4.46 1.89 23.40
CA HIS A 385 5.64 1.61 22.57
C HIS A 385 5.77 2.62 21.42
N HIS A 386 4.70 2.90 20.71
CA HIS A 386 4.72 3.90 19.63
C HIS A 386 4.85 5.34 20.15
N ALA A 387 4.34 5.64 21.35
CA ALA A 387 4.59 6.91 22.03
C ALA A 387 6.09 7.09 22.31
N ALA A 388 6.77 6.03 22.77
CA ALA A 388 8.21 6.06 22.97
C ALA A 388 8.99 6.26 21.66
N LEU A 389 8.59 5.56 20.58
CA LEU A 389 9.17 5.77 19.25
C LEU A 389 8.93 7.20 18.74
N ALA A 390 7.72 7.74 18.93
CA ALA A 390 7.41 9.12 18.53
C ALA A 390 8.29 10.14 19.27
N ALA A 391 8.47 9.97 20.59
CA ALA A 391 9.35 10.81 21.39
C ALA A 391 10.83 10.70 20.97
N GLU A 392 11.31 9.46 20.73
CA GLU A 392 12.68 9.19 20.31
C GLU A 392 12.99 9.78 18.93
N THR A 393 12.08 9.62 17.97
CA THR A 393 12.31 10.02 16.57
C THR A 393 11.96 11.48 16.28
N GLY A 394 11.30 12.17 17.21
CA GLY A 394 10.80 13.53 17.02
C GLY A 394 9.63 13.59 16.03
N ALA A 395 8.77 12.55 15.99
CA ALA A 395 7.54 12.58 15.25
C ALA A 395 6.63 13.73 15.74
N ASP A 396 5.86 14.32 14.83
CA ASP A 396 5.04 15.50 15.12
C ASP A 396 3.68 15.15 15.73
N GLY A 397 3.32 13.86 15.71
CA GLY A 397 2.10 13.37 16.34
C GLY A 397 2.01 11.86 16.48
N LEU A 398 0.97 11.44 17.19
CA LEU A 398 0.63 10.03 17.43
C LEU A 398 -0.89 9.87 17.49
N LEU A 399 -1.43 8.89 16.79
CA LEU A 399 -2.78 8.41 17.00
C LEU A 399 -2.76 7.30 18.07
N ILE A 400 -3.56 7.45 19.12
CA ILE A 400 -3.60 6.51 20.26
C ILE A 400 -4.55 5.33 20.01
N GLY A 401 -4.89 5.08 18.77
CA GLY A 401 -5.78 4.02 18.32
C GLY A 401 -6.73 4.52 17.23
N SER A 402 -7.43 3.58 16.62
CA SER A 402 -8.40 3.89 15.55
C SER A 402 -9.53 2.88 15.46
N GLU A 403 -10.72 3.38 15.12
CA GLU A 403 -11.89 2.60 14.68
C GLU A 403 -12.26 1.42 15.59
N MET A 404 -12.21 1.58 16.91
CA MET A 404 -12.63 0.53 17.85
C MET A 404 -14.10 0.70 18.26
N ARG A 405 -14.99 0.90 17.28
CA ARG A 405 -16.39 1.21 17.48
C ARG A 405 -17.12 0.23 18.42
N GLY A 406 -16.95 -1.06 18.22
CA GLY A 406 -17.59 -2.07 19.08
C GLY A 406 -17.15 -1.96 20.53
N LEU A 407 -15.85 -1.72 20.75
CA LEU A 407 -15.27 -1.57 22.08
C LEU A 407 -15.73 -0.27 22.76
N THR A 408 -15.70 0.86 22.05
CA THR A 408 -16.08 2.17 22.60
C THR A 408 -17.58 2.28 22.89
N THR A 409 -18.41 1.48 22.21
CA THR A 409 -19.86 1.40 22.46
C THR A 409 -20.26 0.32 23.46
N SER A 410 -19.32 -0.52 23.93
CA SER A 410 -19.58 -1.51 25.00
C SER A 410 -19.87 -0.80 26.32
N ARG A 411 -21.02 -1.15 26.96
CA ARG A 411 -21.51 -0.49 28.17
C ARG A 411 -21.47 -1.44 29.39
N ALA A 412 -21.04 -0.91 30.51
CA ALA A 412 -21.21 -1.57 31.79
C ALA A 412 -22.66 -1.48 32.29
N THR A 413 -22.99 -2.24 33.32
CA THR A 413 -24.36 -2.31 33.94
C THR A 413 -24.83 -0.96 34.50
N ASP A 414 -23.92 -0.08 34.88
CA ASP A 414 -24.22 1.27 35.35
C ASP A 414 -24.44 2.27 34.22
N GLY A 415 -24.34 1.82 32.96
CA GLY A 415 -24.50 2.63 31.77
C GLY A 415 -23.24 3.37 31.34
N SER A 416 -22.12 3.25 32.05
CA SER A 416 -20.85 3.84 31.68
C SER A 416 -20.19 3.18 30.45
N TYR A 417 -19.21 3.84 29.84
CA TYR A 417 -18.40 3.36 28.74
C TYR A 417 -16.94 3.14 29.21
N PRO A 418 -16.59 1.94 29.71
CA PRO A 418 -15.27 1.69 30.30
C PRO A 418 -14.11 1.91 29.33
N ALA A 419 -14.30 1.61 28.03
CA ALA A 419 -13.26 1.82 27.01
C ALA A 419 -12.93 3.29 26.82
N VAL A 420 -13.92 4.18 26.88
CA VAL A 420 -13.68 5.64 26.77
C VAL A 420 -12.83 6.13 27.94
N ALA A 421 -13.12 5.69 29.15
CA ALA A 421 -12.32 6.01 30.34
C ALA A 421 -10.87 5.47 30.22
N ARG A 422 -10.70 4.27 29.65
CA ARG A 422 -9.35 3.71 29.40
C ARG A 422 -8.59 4.49 28.33
N LEU A 423 -9.25 4.93 27.26
CA LEU A 423 -8.65 5.78 26.22
C LEU A 423 -8.22 7.14 26.79
N GLN A 424 -8.98 7.75 27.71
CA GLN A 424 -8.56 8.97 28.41
C GLN A 424 -7.29 8.73 29.25
N ALA A 425 -7.26 7.63 30.01
CA ALA A 425 -6.09 7.27 30.79
C ALA A 425 -4.87 7.02 29.90
N LEU A 426 -5.03 6.32 28.79
CA LEU A 426 -4.00 6.07 27.79
C LEU A 426 -3.53 7.37 27.12
N ALA A 427 -4.45 8.29 26.80
CA ALA A 427 -4.09 9.61 26.24
C ALA A 427 -3.19 10.39 27.21
N ALA A 428 -3.53 10.40 28.50
CA ALA A 428 -2.70 11.03 29.54
C ALA A 428 -1.32 10.35 29.66
N ALA A 429 -1.26 9.02 29.62
CA ALA A 429 -0.02 8.26 29.67
C ALA A 429 0.85 8.51 28.42
N ALA A 430 0.26 8.48 27.22
CA ALA A 430 0.95 8.79 25.98
C ALA A 430 1.49 10.23 25.98
N ARG A 431 0.69 11.20 26.44
CA ARG A 431 1.10 12.60 26.60
C ARG A 431 2.30 12.75 27.53
N ALA A 432 2.33 11.99 28.62
CA ALA A 432 3.48 12.00 29.53
C ALA A 432 4.77 11.49 28.89
N VAL A 433 4.66 10.58 27.91
CA VAL A 433 5.80 10.03 27.16
C VAL A 433 6.25 10.98 26.05
N VAL A 434 5.33 11.45 25.21
CA VAL A 434 5.69 12.28 24.03
C VAL A 434 5.96 13.75 24.40
N GLY A 435 5.53 14.19 25.56
CA GLY A 435 5.63 15.60 25.99
C GLY A 435 4.56 16.49 25.31
N PRO A 436 4.69 17.82 25.43
CA PRO A 436 3.66 18.77 24.98
C PRO A 436 3.71 19.08 23.47
N GLY A 437 4.77 18.70 22.75
CA GLY A 437 4.99 19.10 21.36
C GLY A 437 4.18 18.30 20.34
N PRO A 438 4.27 16.97 20.33
CA PRO A 438 3.57 16.13 19.38
C PRO A 438 2.05 16.16 19.58
N ALA A 439 1.29 16.25 18.45
CA ALA A 439 -0.16 16.21 18.49
C ALA A 439 -0.68 14.79 18.81
N LEU A 440 -1.66 14.67 19.70
CA LEU A 440 -2.31 13.41 20.02
C LEU A 440 -3.80 13.43 19.64
N SER A 441 -4.30 12.32 19.12
CA SER A 441 -5.72 12.08 18.93
C SER A 441 -6.04 10.58 18.88
N TYR A 442 -7.33 10.25 18.87
CA TYR A 442 -7.91 8.94 18.57
C TYR A 442 -8.65 9.03 17.24
N ALA A 443 -8.37 8.17 16.26
CA ALA A 443 -9.01 8.19 14.96
C ALA A 443 -10.31 7.34 15.00
N ALA A 444 -11.43 8.01 15.21
CA ALA A 444 -12.72 7.32 15.26
C ALA A 444 -13.25 7.02 13.85
N ASP A 445 -13.91 5.87 13.68
CA ASP A 445 -14.67 5.59 12.45
C ASP A 445 -15.77 6.63 12.23
N TRP A 446 -16.10 6.93 10.96
CA TRP A 446 -17.15 7.88 10.60
C TRP A 446 -18.53 7.55 11.18
N SER A 447 -18.78 6.29 11.56
CA SER A 447 -20.00 5.84 12.20
C SER A 447 -19.88 5.79 13.73
N GLU A 448 -18.72 6.12 14.29
CA GLU A 448 -18.41 6.08 15.73
C GLU A 448 -18.38 7.48 16.37
N TYR A 449 -17.69 8.44 15.70
CA TYR A 449 -17.34 9.75 16.27
C TYR A 449 -18.54 10.55 16.79
N PHE A 450 -19.69 10.45 16.11
CA PHE A 450 -20.86 11.31 16.32
C PHE A 450 -21.81 10.81 17.43
N GLY A 451 -21.53 9.63 18.01
CA GLY A 451 -22.24 9.09 19.16
C GLY A 451 -22.78 7.69 18.97
N HIS A 452 -23.22 7.08 20.05
CA HIS A 452 -23.78 5.73 20.12
C HIS A 452 -25.31 5.78 20.08
N GLN A 453 -25.93 5.11 19.11
CA GLN A 453 -27.35 4.83 19.10
C GLN A 453 -27.57 3.43 19.65
N THR A 454 -28.23 3.34 20.83
CA THR A 454 -28.49 2.05 21.47
C THR A 454 -29.63 1.31 20.78
N ALA A 455 -29.78 0.02 21.07
CA ALA A 455 -30.89 -0.80 20.57
C ALA A 455 -32.27 -0.28 21.02
N ASP A 456 -32.34 0.36 22.20
CA ASP A 456 -33.56 0.97 22.75
C ASP A 456 -33.87 2.34 22.12
N GLY A 457 -33.04 2.82 21.22
CA GLY A 457 -33.21 4.08 20.50
C GLY A 457 -32.64 5.30 21.20
N ASP A 458 -31.93 5.15 22.31
CA ASP A 458 -31.20 6.24 22.95
C ASP A 458 -30.06 6.73 22.07
N ARG A 459 -29.75 8.01 22.17
CA ARG A 459 -28.61 8.63 21.48
C ARG A 459 -27.66 9.26 22.50
N LEU A 460 -26.45 8.70 22.59
CA LEU A 460 -25.45 9.06 23.59
C LEU A 460 -24.17 9.54 22.93
N PHE A 461 -23.64 10.69 23.36
CA PHE A 461 -22.38 11.22 22.87
C PHE A 461 -21.21 10.66 23.67
N HIS A 462 -21.03 9.37 23.58
CA HIS A 462 -20.15 8.56 24.44
C HIS A 462 -18.66 8.93 24.33
N LEU A 463 -18.20 9.46 23.20
CA LEU A 463 -16.81 9.90 23.00
C LEU A 463 -16.55 11.33 23.46
N ASP A 464 -17.56 12.11 23.83
CA ASP A 464 -17.35 13.51 24.25
C ASP A 464 -16.39 13.67 25.43
N PRO A 465 -16.36 12.78 26.44
CA PRO A 465 -15.34 12.85 27.49
C PRO A 465 -13.92 12.72 26.95
N LEU A 466 -13.71 11.90 25.91
CA LEU A 466 -12.43 11.74 25.23
C LEU A 466 -12.10 12.96 24.39
N TRP A 467 -13.08 13.44 23.58
CA TRP A 467 -12.88 14.63 22.75
C TRP A 467 -12.57 15.89 23.57
N ALA A 468 -13.17 16.03 24.74
CA ALA A 468 -12.93 17.15 25.64
C ALA A 468 -11.64 17.01 26.46
N ASP A 469 -10.99 15.83 26.46
CA ASP A 469 -9.79 15.57 27.26
C ASP A 469 -8.62 16.47 26.79
N PRO A 470 -7.97 17.22 27.72
CA PRO A 470 -6.86 18.11 27.37
C PRO A 470 -5.61 17.40 26.85
N ALA A 471 -5.49 16.08 27.05
CA ALA A 471 -4.39 15.30 26.49
C ALA A 471 -4.50 15.13 24.96
N LEU A 472 -5.69 15.28 24.37
CA LEU A 472 -5.91 15.25 22.93
C LEU A 472 -5.92 16.68 22.34
N ASP A 473 -5.36 16.85 21.16
CA ASP A 473 -5.24 18.16 20.51
C ASP A 473 -6.36 18.44 19.50
N HIS A 474 -6.94 17.39 18.91
CA HIS A 474 -7.97 17.46 17.88
C HIS A 474 -8.88 16.24 17.91
N VAL A 475 -10.01 16.32 17.22
CA VAL A 475 -10.86 15.18 16.90
C VAL A 475 -10.34 14.57 15.61
N ALA A 476 -10.00 13.29 15.60
CA ALA A 476 -9.58 12.59 14.39
C ALA A 476 -10.67 11.62 13.93
N ILE A 477 -10.94 11.61 12.62
CA ILE A 477 -12.02 10.81 12.04
C ILE A 477 -11.52 10.15 10.76
N ASP A 478 -11.71 8.83 10.66
CA ASP A 478 -11.56 8.07 9.43
C ASP A 478 -12.89 8.20 8.66
N TRP A 479 -12.86 9.04 7.59
CA TRP A 479 -14.06 9.65 7.02
C TRP A 479 -14.52 8.97 5.74
N TYR A 480 -15.38 7.97 5.90
CA TYR A 480 -15.90 7.17 4.79
C TYR A 480 -17.43 7.05 4.73
N PRO A 481 -18.22 8.09 5.05
CA PRO A 481 -19.67 7.97 4.93
C PRO A 481 -20.08 7.75 3.48
N PRO A 482 -21.28 7.20 3.20
CA PRO A 482 -21.79 7.06 1.84
C PRO A 482 -21.82 8.41 1.10
N MET A 483 -21.19 8.46 -0.08
CA MET A 483 -21.11 9.63 -0.94
C MET A 483 -21.68 9.35 -2.33
N GLY A 484 -22.64 8.45 -2.39
CA GLY A 484 -23.39 8.07 -3.60
C GLY A 484 -24.48 7.05 -3.29
N ASP A 485 -25.39 6.89 -4.24
CA ASP A 485 -26.43 5.85 -4.27
C ASP A 485 -26.75 5.48 -5.72
N TRP A 486 -25.71 5.50 -6.58
CA TRP A 486 -25.85 5.27 -8.01
C TRP A 486 -26.13 3.81 -8.32
N ARG A 487 -27.02 3.54 -9.27
CA ARG A 487 -27.49 2.21 -9.66
C ARG A 487 -27.32 1.98 -11.16
N ASP A 488 -27.64 0.76 -11.61
CA ASP A 488 -27.74 0.45 -13.04
C ASP A 488 -28.98 1.09 -13.67
N GLY A 489 -28.84 1.44 -14.95
CA GLY A 489 -29.91 2.09 -15.70
C GLY A 489 -30.01 3.58 -15.42
N ASP A 490 -31.09 4.18 -15.92
CA ASP A 490 -31.40 5.60 -15.84
C ASP A 490 -32.80 5.87 -15.24
N ASP A 491 -33.41 4.82 -14.69
CA ASP A 491 -34.74 4.88 -14.04
C ASP A 491 -34.67 5.00 -12.50
N HIS A 492 -33.48 5.07 -11.92
CA HIS A 492 -33.28 5.29 -10.49
C HIS A 492 -33.30 6.78 -10.12
N LEU A 493 -33.54 7.08 -8.83
CA LEU A 493 -33.80 8.46 -8.36
C LEU A 493 -32.73 9.47 -8.73
N ASP A 494 -31.44 9.13 -8.68
CA ASP A 494 -30.36 10.07 -8.94
C ASP A 494 -30.20 10.35 -10.45
N ALA A 495 -30.44 9.35 -11.33
CA ALA A 495 -30.50 9.56 -12.77
C ALA A 495 -31.73 10.39 -13.15
N LEU A 496 -32.90 10.12 -12.54
CA LEU A 496 -34.12 10.91 -12.75
C LEU A 496 -34.00 12.34 -12.22
N ALA A 497 -33.11 12.59 -11.24
CA ALA A 497 -32.75 13.93 -10.81
C ALA A 497 -31.87 14.70 -11.81
N GLY A 498 -31.45 14.04 -12.90
CA GLY A 498 -30.71 14.66 -14.01
C GLY A 498 -29.20 14.56 -13.91
N TYR A 499 -28.67 13.80 -12.98
CA TYR A 499 -27.21 13.56 -12.91
C TYR A 499 -26.78 12.56 -13.99
N PRO A 500 -25.65 12.81 -14.68
CA PRO A 500 -25.21 11.99 -15.80
C PRO A 500 -24.42 10.72 -15.41
N GLY A 501 -24.01 10.56 -14.13
CA GLY A 501 -23.26 9.39 -13.71
C GLY A 501 -22.67 9.49 -12.31
N PRO A 502 -22.16 8.38 -11.76
CA PRO A 502 -21.67 8.30 -10.36
C PRO A 502 -20.42 9.15 -10.10
N ALA A 503 -19.61 9.43 -11.11
CA ALA A 503 -18.40 10.25 -11.00
C ALA A 503 -18.61 11.70 -11.49
N ASP A 504 -19.85 12.13 -11.66
CA ASP A 504 -20.18 13.51 -12.02
C ASP A 504 -19.86 14.47 -10.86
N PRO A 505 -19.15 15.59 -11.09
CA PRO A 505 -18.77 16.51 -10.01
C PRO A 505 -19.94 17.12 -9.26
N ALA A 506 -21.05 17.47 -9.95
CA ALA A 506 -22.22 18.04 -9.30
C ALA A 506 -22.96 17.02 -8.45
N TYR A 507 -23.04 15.78 -8.95
CA TYR A 507 -23.57 14.66 -8.18
C TYR A 507 -22.77 14.42 -6.89
N LEU A 508 -21.45 14.27 -7.00
CA LEU A 508 -20.59 14.04 -5.84
C LEU A 508 -20.64 15.20 -4.84
N ALA A 509 -20.64 16.44 -5.31
CA ALA A 509 -20.80 17.61 -4.45
C ALA A 509 -22.15 17.61 -3.70
N ALA A 510 -23.24 17.23 -4.36
CA ALA A 510 -24.55 17.08 -3.74
C ALA A 510 -24.57 15.94 -2.70
N GLN A 511 -23.93 14.81 -3.02
CA GLN A 511 -23.88 13.66 -2.11
C GLN A 511 -22.94 13.88 -0.91
N ILE A 512 -21.86 14.65 -1.05
CA ILE A 512 -21.01 15.06 0.09
C ILE A 512 -21.75 16.04 1.02
N ALA A 513 -22.55 16.93 0.46
CA ALA A 513 -23.30 17.93 1.22
C ALA A 513 -24.64 17.43 1.79
N GLY A 514 -25.11 16.29 1.30
CA GLY A 514 -26.44 15.74 1.58
C GLY A 514 -26.44 14.22 1.42
N GLY A 515 -27.55 13.67 0.93
CA GLY A 515 -27.69 12.26 0.63
C GLY A 515 -27.81 11.34 1.85
N GLU A 516 -27.37 10.08 1.69
CA GLU A 516 -27.42 9.09 2.78
C GLU A 516 -26.58 9.52 3.99
N GLY A 517 -27.18 9.41 5.18
CA GLY A 517 -26.55 9.81 6.45
C GLY A 517 -26.59 11.32 6.72
N PHE A 518 -27.22 12.11 5.85
CA PHE A 518 -27.52 13.53 6.06
C PHE A 518 -29.01 13.83 5.86
N ASP A 519 -29.55 13.64 4.64
CA ASP A 519 -30.95 13.92 4.35
C ASP A 519 -31.85 12.73 4.67
N TRP A 520 -31.34 11.53 4.47
CA TRP A 520 -32.09 10.29 4.59
C TRP A 520 -31.19 9.09 4.93
N TYR A 521 -31.83 7.97 5.25
CA TYR A 521 -31.22 6.66 5.47
C TYR A 521 -32.09 5.55 4.88
N TYR A 522 -31.57 4.34 4.76
CA TYR A 522 -32.33 3.15 4.45
C TYR A 522 -32.68 2.39 5.72
N ALA A 523 -33.99 2.14 5.91
CA ALA A 523 -34.46 1.42 7.09
C ALA A 523 -33.98 -0.04 7.14
N ASP A 524 -33.82 -0.66 5.97
CA ASP A 524 -33.35 -2.04 5.82
C ASP A 524 -32.81 -2.29 4.39
N ALA A 525 -32.33 -3.52 4.14
CA ALA A 525 -31.82 -3.94 2.86
C ALA A 525 -32.88 -3.94 1.72
N ALA A 526 -34.15 -4.20 2.04
CA ALA A 526 -35.23 -4.16 1.07
C ALA A 526 -35.53 -2.72 0.62
N ALA A 527 -35.56 -1.78 1.57
CA ALA A 527 -35.67 -0.36 1.32
C ALA A 527 -34.49 0.14 0.44
N ARG A 528 -33.25 -0.31 0.72
CA ARG A 528 -32.07 0.00 -0.12
C ARG A 528 -32.25 -0.56 -1.53
N THR A 529 -32.69 -1.80 -1.68
CA THR A 529 -32.93 -2.42 -2.98
C THR A 529 -33.98 -1.66 -3.79
N ALA A 530 -35.08 -1.25 -3.14
CA ALA A 530 -36.20 -0.53 -3.73
C ALA A 530 -35.97 1.00 -3.84
N GLN A 531 -34.84 1.52 -3.36
CA GLN A 531 -34.52 2.95 -3.27
C GLN A 531 -35.56 3.76 -2.48
N VAL A 532 -36.14 3.17 -1.42
CA VAL A 532 -37.08 3.85 -0.52
C VAL A 532 -36.30 4.57 0.58
N ARG A 533 -36.07 5.86 0.38
CA ARG A 533 -35.29 6.72 1.27
C ARG A 533 -36.16 7.23 2.41
N THR A 534 -35.74 7.03 3.67
CA THR A 534 -36.42 7.53 4.87
C THR A 534 -35.77 8.82 5.32
N PRO A 535 -36.47 9.96 5.42
CA PRO A 535 -35.87 11.23 5.87
C PRO A 535 -35.32 11.15 7.29
N ILE A 536 -34.18 11.81 7.54
CA ILE A 536 -33.64 12.01 8.88
C ILE A 536 -34.19 13.33 9.43
N VAL A 537 -35.14 13.24 10.36
CA VAL A 537 -35.83 14.38 10.97
C VAL A 537 -36.00 14.14 12.46
N ASP A 538 -35.52 15.06 13.29
CA ASP A 538 -35.81 15.09 14.72
C ASP A 538 -37.11 15.85 14.98
N THR A 539 -38.24 15.13 15.00
CA THR A 539 -39.56 15.73 15.26
C THR A 539 -39.74 16.16 16.71
N GLY A 540 -38.86 15.72 17.61
CA GLY A 540 -38.99 15.99 19.05
C GLY A 540 -38.33 17.31 19.46
N GLN A 541 -37.15 17.60 18.93
CA GLN A 541 -36.34 18.76 19.35
C GLN A 541 -35.92 19.67 18.17
N GLY A 542 -36.09 19.20 16.92
CA GLY A 542 -35.67 19.93 15.74
C GLY A 542 -34.12 19.97 15.56
N GLU A 543 -33.42 19.01 16.15
CA GLU A 543 -31.97 18.90 16.10
C GLU A 543 -31.55 17.68 15.23
N ASP A 544 -31.89 17.72 13.95
CA ASP A 544 -31.68 16.62 13.00
C ASP A 544 -30.22 16.14 12.97
N TRP A 545 -29.27 17.06 13.17
CA TRP A 545 -27.81 16.79 13.17
C TRP A 545 -27.43 15.69 14.19
N VAL A 546 -28.19 15.49 15.27
CA VAL A 546 -27.97 14.46 16.28
C VAL A 546 -28.01 13.05 15.66
N PHE A 547 -28.80 12.88 14.59
CA PHE A 547 -29.01 11.61 13.90
C PHE A 547 -28.30 11.52 12.55
N ARG A 548 -27.48 12.55 12.20
CA ARG A 548 -26.81 12.69 10.90
C ARG A 548 -25.31 12.38 11.03
N PRO A 549 -24.84 11.16 10.78
CA PRO A 549 -23.41 10.85 10.85
C PRO A 549 -22.56 11.63 9.86
N LYS A 550 -23.16 12.26 8.85
CA LYS A 550 -22.46 13.07 7.84
C LYS A 550 -22.47 14.56 8.14
N ASP A 551 -23.23 15.02 9.13
CA ASP A 551 -23.32 16.45 9.48
C ASP A 551 -22.23 16.87 10.48
N LEU A 552 -20.98 16.88 10.00
CA LEU A 552 -19.84 17.35 10.81
C LEU A 552 -20.03 18.75 11.36
N ALA A 553 -20.58 19.68 10.57
CA ALA A 553 -20.74 21.06 10.99
C ALA A 553 -21.81 21.20 12.10
N GLY A 554 -22.91 20.47 11.96
CA GLY A 554 -23.94 20.40 13.00
C GLY A 554 -23.41 19.76 14.28
N TRP A 555 -22.73 18.61 14.19
CA TRP A 555 -22.12 17.95 15.33
C TRP A 555 -21.08 18.85 16.03
N TRP A 556 -20.14 19.42 15.28
CA TRP A 556 -19.05 20.22 15.82
C TRP A 556 -19.51 21.55 16.41
N GLY A 557 -20.54 22.17 15.82
CA GLY A 557 -20.97 23.56 16.11
C GLY A 557 -22.04 23.69 17.19
N ASN A 558 -22.59 22.60 17.70
CA ASN A 558 -23.66 22.60 18.69
C ASN A 558 -23.23 21.98 20.04
N PRO A 559 -23.87 22.37 21.16
CA PRO A 559 -23.70 21.69 22.42
C PRO A 559 -24.37 20.30 22.34
N HIS A 560 -23.69 19.27 22.82
CA HIS A 560 -24.21 17.90 22.80
C HIS A 560 -25.05 17.62 24.05
N HIS A 561 -26.19 16.99 23.82
CA HIS A 561 -27.09 16.54 24.89
C HIS A 561 -27.57 15.12 24.57
N ASP A 562 -27.33 14.19 25.46
CA ASP A 562 -27.81 12.83 25.30
C ASP A 562 -29.33 12.78 25.13
N ARG A 563 -29.83 11.82 24.36
CA ARG A 563 -31.24 11.49 24.16
C ARG A 563 -31.54 10.17 24.83
N VAL A 564 -32.25 10.20 25.92
CA VAL A 564 -32.62 9.01 26.70
C VAL A 564 -34.14 8.90 26.79
N GLY A 565 -34.70 7.76 26.41
CA GLY A 565 -36.12 7.54 26.36
C GLY A 565 -36.87 8.53 25.47
N GLY A 566 -36.24 9.02 24.40
CA GLY A 566 -36.75 10.04 23.49
C GLY A 566 -36.66 11.47 24.03
N GLY A 567 -36.16 11.69 25.24
CA GLY A 567 -35.98 13.01 25.86
C GLY A 567 -34.54 13.54 25.71
N ARG A 568 -34.40 14.86 25.52
CA ARG A 568 -33.12 15.57 25.56
C ARG A 568 -32.67 15.77 27.01
N SER A 569 -31.45 15.35 27.35
CA SER A 569 -30.84 15.64 28.65
C SER A 569 -30.81 17.16 28.92
N PRO A 570 -31.19 17.61 30.13
CA PRO A 570 -31.11 19.04 30.46
C PRO A 570 -29.63 19.53 30.57
N THR A 571 -28.70 18.63 30.85
CA THR A 571 -27.31 18.93 31.04
C THR A 571 -26.54 18.56 29.74
N PRO A 572 -25.75 19.46 29.18
CA PRO A 572 -24.88 19.14 28.07
C PRO A 572 -23.76 18.17 28.51
N THR A 573 -23.17 17.49 27.55
CA THR A 573 -21.97 16.67 27.74
C THR A 573 -20.72 17.54 27.96
N ALA A 574 -19.54 16.93 27.95
CA ALA A 574 -18.28 17.65 28.08
C ALA A 574 -17.88 18.44 26.80
N TRP A 575 -18.55 18.23 25.68
CA TRP A 575 -18.26 18.91 24.43
C TRP A 575 -18.66 20.38 24.47
N VAL A 576 -17.71 21.26 24.10
CA VAL A 576 -17.96 22.68 23.89
C VAL A 576 -17.91 22.98 22.38
N PRO A 577 -18.93 23.60 21.79
CA PRO A 577 -18.99 23.89 20.36
C PRO A 577 -17.71 24.53 19.84
N GLY A 578 -17.11 23.92 18.84
CA GLY A 578 -15.91 24.43 18.20
C GLY A 578 -14.64 24.41 19.06
N MET A 579 -14.58 23.66 20.14
CA MET A 579 -13.45 23.68 21.08
C MET A 579 -12.14 23.14 20.50
N LYS A 580 -12.21 22.17 19.57
CA LYS A 580 -11.05 21.57 18.91
C LYS A 580 -11.25 21.48 17.41
N PRO A 581 -10.15 21.50 16.63
CA PRO A 581 -10.22 21.20 15.21
C PRO A 581 -10.52 19.72 14.97
N VAL A 582 -11.10 19.44 13.82
CA VAL A 582 -11.26 18.10 13.29
C VAL A 582 -10.15 17.83 12.27
N ARG A 583 -9.57 16.64 12.26
CA ARG A 583 -8.73 16.13 11.17
C ARG A 583 -9.37 14.87 10.61
N LEU A 584 -9.47 14.83 9.29
CA LEU A 584 -9.91 13.63 8.61
C LEU A 584 -8.68 12.75 8.36
N THR A 585 -8.42 11.85 9.31
CA THR A 585 -7.19 11.04 9.33
C THR A 585 -7.13 10.01 8.22
N GLU A 586 -8.28 9.69 7.62
CA GLU A 586 -8.40 8.92 6.39
C GLU A 586 -9.54 9.48 5.54
N ILE A 587 -9.31 9.66 4.25
CA ILE A 587 -10.33 9.97 3.24
C ILE A 587 -10.06 9.22 1.94
N GLY A 588 -11.10 8.93 1.19
CA GLY A 588 -11.00 8.33 -0.15
C GLY A 588 -12.06 7.29 -0.41
N CYS A 589 -11.83 6.46 -1.39
CA CYS A 589 -12.57 5.23 -1.66
C CYS A 589 -11.71 4.26 -2.45
N ALA A 590 -12.08 3.00 -2.51
CA ALA A 590 -11.47 2.07 -3.45
C ALA A 590 -11.63 2.57 -4.90
N ALA A 591 -10.60 2.35 -5.73
CA ALA A 591 -10.62 2.74 -7.16
C ALA A 591 -11.45 1.75 -7.98
N VAL A 592 -12.73 1.62 -7.64
CA VAL A 592 -13.69 0.70 -8.27
C VAL A 592 -14.95 1.43 -8.72
N ASP A 593 -15.66 0.80 -9.63
CA ASP A 593 -16.99 1.25 -10.06
C ASP A 593 -17.87 1.59 -8.85
N ARG A 594 -18.47 2.78 -8.83
CA ARG A 594 -19.35 3.26 -7.75
C ARG A 594 -18.72 3.25 -6.36
N GLY A 595 -17.39 3.41 -6.28
CA GLY A 595 -16.67 3.48 -4.99
C GLY A 595 -17.26 4.48 -4.00
N GLY A 596 -17.91 5.55 -4.48
CA GLY A 596 -18.59 6.56 -3.65
C GLY A 596 -19.86 6.05 -2.94
N ASN A 597 -20.50 4.95 -3.39
CA ASN A 597 -21.70 4.43 -2.74
C ASN A 597 -21.43 3.91 -1.32
N ALA A 598 -20.23 3.38 -1.07
CA ALA A 598 -19.75 2.99 0.24
C ALA A 598 -18.22 3.06 0.25
N PRO A 599 -17.65 4.24 0.51
CA PRO A 599 -16.21 4.48 0.40
C PRO A 599 -15.33 3.60 1.30
N ASN A 600 -15.87 3.11 2.40
CA ASN A 600 -15.21 2.19 3.34
C ASN A 600 -15.11 0.75 2.84
N LEU A 601 -15.83 0.38 1.77
CA LEU A 601 -15.84 -1.00 1.28
C LEU A 601 -14.78 -1.24 0.20
N PHE A 602 -14.08 -2.36 0.33
CA PHE A 602 -13.10 -2.84 -0.64
C PHE A 602 -13.08 -4.38 -0.63
N GLN A 603 -12.57 -4.95 -1.72
CA GLN A 603 -12.43 -6.39 -1.83
C GLN A 603 -11.10 -6.85 -1.21
N ASP A 604 -11.16 -7.66 -0.17
CA ASP A 604 -10.03 -8.37 0.43
C ASP A 604 -10.39 -9.86 0.53
N PRO A 605 -9.88 -10.72 -0.39
CA PRO A 605 -10.32 -12.12 -0.49
C PRO A 605 -10.21 -12.95 0.77
N LYS A 606 -9.32 -12.56 1.71
CA LYS A 606 -9.16 -13.26 2.99
C LYS A 606 -10.14 -12.80 4.06
N SER A 607 -10.67 -11.57 3.93
CA SER A 607 -11.45 -10.94 5.00
C SER A 607 -12.94 -11.25 4.92
N SER A 608 -13.55 -11.51 6.06
CA SER A 608 -15.01 -11.61 6.21
C SER A 608 -15.74 -10.29 5.94
N GLU A 609 -15.02 -9.16 5.92
CA GLU A 609 -15.53 -7.82 5.58
C GLU A 609 -15.43 -7.52 4.08
N SER A 610 -14.84 -8.45 3.28
CA SER A 610 -14.66 -8.24 1.85
C SER A 610 -15.97 -7.97 1.14
N ALA A 611 -16.10 -6.80 0.54
CA ALA A 611 -17.30 -6.43 -0.19
C ALA A 611 -16.98 -5.42 -1.30
N ALA A 612 -17.80 -5.44 -2.35
CA ALA A 612 -17.87 -4.32 -3.30
C ALA A 612 -18.88 -3.28 -2.78
N PRO A 613 -18.72 -2.00 -3.13
CA PRO A 613 -19.74 -0.99 -2.86
C PRO A 613 -21.11 -1.43 -3.42
N PRO A 614 -22.22 -1.07 -2.77
CA PRO A 614 -23.55 -1.44 -3.25
C PRO A 614 -23.76 -1.08 -4.73
N PHE A 615 -24.31 -2.02 -5.48
CA PHE A 615 -24.54 -1.93 -6.94
C PHE A 615 -23.28 -1.83 -7.82
N SER A 616 -22.08 -1.91 -7.25
CA SER A 616 -20.82 -1.93 -8.00
C SER A 616 -20.63 -3.28 -8.70
N LEU A 617 -20.07 -3.22 -9.91
CA LEU A 617 -19.63 -4.40 -10.65
C LEU A 617 -18.21 -4.87 -10.24
N GLY A 618 -17.57 -4.18 -9.28
CA GLY A 618 -16.24 -4.52 -8.76
C GLY A 618 -15.07 -4.23 -9.72
N GLY A 619 -15.34 -3.69 -10.90
CA GLY A 619 -14.30 -3.33 -11.88
C GLY A 619 -13.52 -2.09 -11.44
N ARG A 620 -12.22 -2.02 -11.81
CA ARG A 620 -11.37 -0.87 -11.51
C ARG A 620 -11.88 0.41 -12.18
N ASP A 621 -11.99 1.48 -11.40
CA ASP A 621 -12.36 2.83 -11.85
C ASP A 621 -11.52 3.91 -11.13
N ASP A 622 -10.36 4.23 -11.71
CA ASP A 622 -9.48 5.29 -11.20
C ASP A 622 -10.14 6.68 -11.27
N ARG A 623 -11.06 6.88 -12.22
CA ARG A 623 -11.81 8.13 -12.38
C ARG A 623 -12.75 8.36 -11.21
N MET A 624 -13.43 7.31 -10.74
CA MET A 624 -14.33 7.40 -9.58
C MET A 624 -13.57 7.88 -8.36
N GLN A 625 -12.43 7.23 -8.03
CA GLN A 625 -11.58 7.62 -6.90
C GLN A 625 -11.09 9.06 -7.03
N ARG A 626 -10.55 9.44 -8.20
CA ARG A 626 -10.05 10.80 -8.44
C ARG A 626 -11.12 11.85 -8.28
N ARG A 627 -12.33 11.60 -8.81
CA ARG A 627 -13.45 12.54 -8.77
C ARG A 627 -14.00 12.71 -7.36
N LEU A 628 -14.08 11.62 -6.59
CA LEU A 628 -14.49 11.69 -5.20
C LEU A 628 -13.50 12.51 -4.35
N LEU A 629 -12.21 12.23 -4.47
CA LEU A 629 -11.19 13.01 -3.75
C LEU A 629 -11.24 14.48 -4.14
N ARG A 630 -11.41 14.80 -5.44
CA ARG A 630 -11.55 16.18 -5.88
C ARG A 630 -12.75 16.88 -5.24
N ALA A 631 -13.92 16.23 -5.23
CA ALA A 631 -15.13 16.79 -4.64
C ALA A 631 -15.02 16.96 -3.11
N LEU A 632 -14.30 16.05 -2.43
CA LEU A 632 -13.99 16.19 -1.01
C LEU A 632 -13.13 17.45 -0.77
N TYR A 633 -12.04 17.64 -1.50
CA TYR A 633 -11.20 18.84 -1.34
C TYR A 633 -11.96 20.12 -1.71
N ASP A 634 -12.81 20.12 -2.74
CA ASP A 634 -13.69 21.25 -3.05
C ASP A 634 -14.62 21.58 -1.85
N SER A 635 -15.13 20.56 -1.16
CA SER A 635 -15.95 20.74 0.06
C SER A 635 -15.16 21.30 1.25
N LEU A 636 -13.90 20.89 1.43
CA LEU A 636 -13.05 21.39 2.52
C LEU A 636 -12.66 22.86 2.34
N GLU A 637 -12.59 23.35 1.12
CA GLU A 637 -12.31 24.75 0.79
C GLU A 637 -13.54 25.65 0.92
N ASP A 638 -14.75 25.08 0.90
CA ASP A 638 -16.00 25.82 1.06
C ASP A 638 -16.20 26.25 2.53
N ARG A 639 -16.15 27.54 2.78
CA ARG A 639 -16.31 28.13 4.13
C ARG A 639 -17.68 27.91 4.74
N ALA A 640 -18.69 27.66 3.96
CA ALA A 640 -20.01 27.30 4.48
C ALA A 640 -20.03 25.88 5.10
N ARG A 641 -19.18 24.99 4.58
CA ARG A 641 -19.04 23.60 5.02
C ARG A 641 -17.87 23.40 6.00
N ASN A 642 -16.87 24.25 5.91
CA ASN A 642 -15.70 24.25 6.79
C ASN A 642 -15.59 25.61 7.51
N PRO A 643 -16.49 25.89 8.48
CA PRO A 643 -16.53 27.17 9.18
C PRO A 643 -15.31 27.37 10.08
N LEU A 644 -15.09 28.62 10.50
CA LEU A 644 -14.05 28.97 11.46
C LEU A 644 -14.55 28.80 12.89
N SER A 645 -13.70 28.27 13.76
CA SER A 645 -13.97 28.18 15.19
C SER A 645 -13.99 29.58 15.85
N PRO A 646 -14.98 29.86 16.69
CA PRO A 646 -14.96 31.03 17.53
C PRO A 646 -13.92 30.92 18.67
N VAL A 647 -13.45 29.72 18.99
CA VAL A 647 -12.53 29.43 20.10
C VAL A 647 -11.07 29.58 19.68
N TYR A 648 -10.61 28.80 18.66
CA TYR A 648 -9.22 28.83 18.19
C TYR A 648 -9.01 29.57 16.86
N ARG A 649 -10.07 30.10 16.27
CA ARG A 649 -10.09 30.92 15.04
C ARG A 649 -9.52 30.26 13.78
N GLY A 650 -9.29 28.95 13.82
CA GLY A 650 -8.93 28.11 12.68
C GLY A 650 -10.17 27.44 12.06
N PRO A 651 -10.00 26.75 10.92
CA PRO A 651 -11.09 26.02 10.28
C PRO A 651 -11.53 24.82 11.13
N MET A 652 -12.80 24.43 11.01
CA MET A 652 -13.32 23.22 11.65
C MET A 652 -12.50 22.01 11.23
N ILE A 653 -12.37 21.76 9.93
CA ILE A 653 -11.50 20.71 9.40
C ILE A 653 -10.14 21.32 9.10
N ALA A 654 -9.15 20.97 9.91
CA ALA A 654 -7.80 21.52 9.83
C ALA A 654 -6.89 20.77 8.83
N GLY A 655 -7.28 19.58 8.38
CA GLY A 655 -6.54 18.78 7.41
C GLY A 655 -7.24 17.48 7.09
N ALA A 656 -6.83 16.87 5.99
CA ALA A 656 -7.32 15.58 5.53
C ALA A 656 -6.16 14.78 4.92
N GLU A 657 -6.07 13.51 5.31
CA GLU A 657 -5.04 12.58 4.85
C GLU A 657 -5.67 11.53 3.94
N VAL A 658 -5.17 11.45 2.70
CA VAL A 658 -5.69 10.49 1.70
C VAL A 658 -5.25 9.09 2.05
N TRP A 659 -6.18 8.16 2.15
CA TRP A 659 -5.90 6.72 2.21
C TRP A 659 -5.83 6.16 0.80
N CYS A 660 -4.67 5.63 0.34
CA CYS A 660 -3.37 5.67 0.99
C CYS A 660 -2.27 5.72 -0.08
N TRP A 661 -1.03 5.93 0.35
CA TRP A 661 0.17 5.74 -0.47
C TRP A 661 0.94 4.52 0.03
N ASP A 662 1.42 3.70 -0.91
CA ASP A 662 2.17 2.48 -0.60
C ASP A 662 3.68 2.73 -0.64
N ALA A 663 4.41 2.25 0.36
CA ALA A 663 5.87 2.34 0.40
C ALA A 663 6.56 1.51 -0.69
N ARG A 664 5.83 0.62 -1.37
CA ARG A 664 6.32 -0.16 -2.51
C ARG A 664 6.22 0.67 -3.79
N PRO A 665 7.33 0.84 -4.56
CA PRO A 665 7.34 1.75 -5.69
C PRO A 665 6.64 1.19 -6.92
N TYR A 666 5.93 2.03 -7.65
CA TYR A 666 5.41 1.69 -8.97
C TYR A 666 6.56 1.74 -10.01
N PRO A 667 6.63 0.85 -11.02
CA PRO A 667 5.71 -0.24 -11.31
C PRO A 667 6.08 -1.58 -10.66
N ALA A 668 7.16 -1.63 -9.85
CA ALA A 668 7.56 -2.86 -9.19
C ALA A 668 6.36 -3.47 -8.45
N PHE A 669 5.70 -2.69 -7.60
CA PHE A 669 4.34 -3.00 -7.17
C PHE A 669 3.34 -2.29 -8.12
N PRO A 670 2.35 -2.99 -8.68
CA PRO A 670 1.94 -4.39 -8.48
C PRO A 670 2.48 -5.39 -9.52
N ALA A 671 3.56 -5.08 -10.25
CA ALA A 671 4.00 -5.94 -11.35
C ALA A 671 4.72 -7.22 -10.89
N LEU A 672 5.44 -7.16 -9.76
CA LEU A 672 6.22 -8.28 -9.24
C LEU A 672 5.36 -9.20 -8.35
N THR A 673 4.52 -10.03 -8.98
CA THR A 673 3.60 -10.95 -8.29
C THR A 673 4.30 -12.09 -7.56
N ASP A 674 5.54 -12.40 -7.94
CA ASP A 674 6.38 -13.39 -7.25
C ASP A 674 6.92 -12.86 -5.92
N VAL A 675 7.05 -11.53 -5.80
CA VAL A 675 7.46 -10.84 -4.58
C VAL A 675 6.26 -10.57 -3.68
N TRP A 676 5.20 -9.99 -4.25
CA TRP A 676 4.03 -9.52 -3.51
C TRP A 676 2.75 -10.24 -3.94
N ALA A 677 2.26 -11.07 -3.04
CA ALA A 677 1.12 -11.91 -3.32
C ALA A 677 -0.21 -11.14 -3.38
N ASP A 678 -0.28 -9.95 -2.78
CA ASP A 678 -1.43 -9.04 -2.84
C ASP A 678 -1.48 -8.17 -4.12
N ALA A 679 -0.46 -8.25 -4.96
CA ALA A 679 -0.38 -7.45 -6.18
C ALA A 679 -1.59 -7.62 -7.13
N PRO A 680 -2.20 -8.80 -7.31
CA PRO A 680 -3.40 -8.96 -8.12
C PRO A 680 -4.60 -8.15 -7.62
N GLN A 681 -4.75 -7.96 -6.31
CA GLN A 681 -5.86 -7.21 -5.70
C GLN A 681 -5.82 -5.71 -6.02
N TRP A 682 -4.67 -5.18 -6.41
CA TRP A 682 -4.56 -3.80 -6.87
C TRP A 682 -5.56 -3.46 -7.98
N ARG A 683 -5.96 -4.44 -8.81
CA ARG A 683 -6.96 -4.26 -9.88
C ARG A 683 -8.37 -4.02 -9.38
N SER A 684 -8.72 -4.60 -8.23
CA SER A 684 -10.01 -4.39 -7.55
C SER A 684 -9.97 -3.22 -6.57
N GLY A 685 -8.93 -2.39 -6.63
CA GLY A 685 -8.78 -1.21 -5.78
C GLY A 685 -8.39 -1.53 -4.34
N HIS A 686 -8.01 -2.78 -4.06
CA HIS A 686 -7.52 -3.19 -2.76
C HIS A 686 -6.02 -2.92 -2.63
N TRP A 687 -5.61 -2.39 -1.48
CA TRP A 687 -4.21 -2.12 -1.13
C TRP A 687 -3.93 -2.24 0.37
N LEU A 688 -4.69 -3.06 1.08
CA LEU A 688 -4.35 -3.43 2.44
C LEU A 688 -3.23 -4.47 2.43
N ASN A 689 -2.33 -4.30 3.38
CA ASN A 689 -1.17 -5.14 3.58
C ASN A 689 -1.46 -6.61 3.50
N GLY A 690 -0.83 -7.28 2.59
CA GLY A 690 -0.86 -8.73 2.58
C GLY A 690 0.12 -9.28 1.57
N ARG A 691 0.80 -10.35 1.93
CA ARG A 691 1.52 -11.18 0.98
C ARG A 691 0.63 -12.28 0.42
N LEU A 692 -0.67 -12.20 0.72
CA LEU A 692 -1.64 -13.16 0.26
C LEU A 692 -2.02 -12.91 -1.20
N THR A 693 -1.88 -13.92 -2.03
CA THR A 693 -2.68 -14.04 -3.23
C THR A 693 -4.07 -14.49 -2.80
N GLY A 694 -5.10 -13.67 -2.99
CA GLY A 694 -6.38 -14.26 -3.34
C GLY A 694 -6.20 -15.17 -4.56
N GLU A 695 -7.21 -15.93 -4.93
CA GLU A 695 -7.19 -16.73 -6.16
C GLU A 695 -6.53 -15.90 -7.25
N ALA A 696 -5.44 -16.40 -7.82
CA ALA A 696 -4.79 -15.78 -8.94
C ALA A 696 -5.88 -15.58 -9.99
N VAL A 697 -6.38 -14.36 -10.11
CA VAL A 697 -7.25 -14.00 -11.23
C VAL A 697 -6.37 -14.22 -12.43
N ASP A 698 -6.64 -15.30 -13.13
CA ASP A 698 -5.88 -15.76 -14.28
C ASP A 698 -5.87 -14.60 -15.30
N LEU A 699 -4.78 -13.83 -15.30
CA LEU A 699 -4.59 -12.63 -16.11
C LEU A 699 -4.73 -12.92 -17.61
N ILE A 700 -4.78 -14.19 -18.00
CA ILE A 700 -4.91 -14.69 -19.37
C ILE A 700 -6.38 -14.80 -19.77
N ARG A 701 -7.34 -14.85 -18.84
CA ARG A 701 -8.78 -15.00 -19.15
C ARG A 701 -9.55 -13.68 -19.25
N ALA A 702 -8.93 -12.56 -18.96
CA ALA A 702 -9.57 -11.23 -18.99
C ALA A 702 -9.13 -10.37 -20.20
N VAL A 703 -8.79 -11.00 -21.34
CA VAL A 703 -8.58 -10.30 -22.62
C VAL A 703 -9.69 -10.67 -23.57
#